data_6f91b52e478a8747bc23fa6d1e9aa22e
#
_entry.id   6f91b52e478a8747bc23fa6d1e9aa22e
#
_cell.length_a   1.000
_cell.length_b   1.000
_cell.length_c   1.000
_cell.angle_alpha   90.00
_cell.angle_beta   90.00
_cell.angle_gamma   90.00
#
_symmetry.space_group_name_H-M   'P 1'
#
loop_
_entity.id
_entity.type
_entity.pdbx_description
1 polymer ?
#
loop_
_entity_poly.entity_id
_entity_poly.type
_entity_poly.pdbx_seq_one_letter_code
_entity_poly.pdbx_strand_id
1 'polypeptide(L)'
;MTFKIFSLFSFLFICNTFISQISNFGLPISYKDKFSKTKEFYKTPEVNAAEQILIDEQEQNLNGLKMYRFGKEFQVSIDLFSESKKTILQNGDCVFQFGIECKDAVSINVIFDQFKLGKGVRVYLADLNEKSYDGAYTSLNNNSSNILGTDLIYTQKAIIEVFVPKESLGKSLLHLGTIVHGYRDLNQLAKSLNSSGSCEIDVNCPLGIGWENQRNSVAMMVNGGGFCTGSLVNNTSGTVIPYFLTANHCGTSVASVVFRFRWESPAGQADCATTAPSVNGPDTMNINGALLRANSANSDFLLAELNAAPNPNWGIYYNGWDRTGVAATQLTGIHHPAGDIKKISRDNSTAVESTWSGTPLNNHWRVPSWDEGVTEGGSSGSPLFDENHRTIGQLHGGGSGCGVAPSQMWDDYGKFSISWDGEGSNSTRLSNWLDPSNLGSLFIDGLDPMVPNALLDAGINSPENVHGNICGTTSISPKVTISNSGSTTLTSLDINYGFDGTTNLIYNWTGSLSTYQTVTITLPTSTLAGGIHSFSANVANPNGGSDENINNDSTSDTFNLVIDGEIDTLNLTLDEYGSEITWTLKDVNSDIVYSGGPFSDAASCVTTLVKVPMCLNYGCYDFTIKDDVFGDGLSTSGCEGSYNITRPDNSIIIELLSTDANFGASFNQNFCIDSNLTVNELFFDNQILVYPNPASTEITIDTKYLNPSKIEVMSIVGQSVYTTTEVSNLTKVDVSNFSKGMYLVKITSKAGVILKEVFVR
;
A
#
# COMPACT_ATOMS: atom_id res chain seq x y z
N MET A 1 -14.46 -16.88 -67.70
CA MET A 1 -13.57 -17.47 -66.68
C MET A 1 -13.08 -16.38 -65.77
N THR A 2 -13.84 -16.09 -64.71
CA THR A 2 -13.63 -14.95 -63.80
C THR A 2 -13.26 -15.54 -62.42
N PHE A 3 -11.98 -15.39 -62.08
CA PHE A 3 -11.48 -15.78 -60.73
C PHE A 3 -11.95 -14.75 -59.70
N LYS A 4 -12.72 -15.19 -58.69
CA LYS A 4 -12.98 -14.45 -57.46
C LYS A 4 -11.88 -14.74 -56.44
N ILE A 5 -11.11 -13.70 -56.11
CA ILE A 5 -10.16 -13.74 -55.00
C ILE A 5 -10.98 -13.57 -53.69
N PHE A 6 -11.04 -14.56 -52.86
CA PHE A 6 -11.53 -14.49 -51.50
C PHE A 6 -10.37 -14.00 -50.62
N SER A 7 -10.50 -12.76 -50.12
CA SER A 7 -9.58 -12.24 -49.12
C SER A 7 -10.03 -12.77 -47.76
N LEU A 8 -9.20 -13.61 -47.14
CA LEU A 8 -9.39 -14.14 -45.80
C LEU A 8 -8.87 -13.07 -44.83
N PHE A 9 -9.77 -12.25 -44.28
CA PHE A 9 -9.46 -11.41 -43.13
C PHE A 9 -9.35 -12.32 -41.90
N SER A 10 -8.12 -12.57 -41.46
CA SER A 10 -7.82 -13.23 -40.19
C SER A 10 -8.08 -12.22 -39.08
N PHE A 11 -9.24 -12.31 -38.40
CA PHE A 11 -9.49 -11.63 -37.16
C PHE A 11 -8.57 -12.23 -36.09
N LEU A 12 -7.51 -11.51 -35.73
CA LEU A 12 -6.80 -11.80 -34.49
C LEU A 12 -7.74 -11.41 -33.33
N PHE A 13 -8.36 -12.41 -32.73
CA PHE A 13 -8.94 -12.29 -31.41
C PHE A 13 -7.79 -12.07 -30.42
N ILE A 14 -7.55 -10.82 -30.02
CA ILE A 14 -6.76 -10.54 -28.81
C ILE A 14 -7.67 -10.89 -27.65
N CYS A 15 -7.57 -12.13 -27.19
CA CYS A 15 -8.14 -12.54 -25.92
C CYS A 15 -7.34 -11.81 -24.83
N ASN A 16 -7.88 -10.71 -24.29
CA ASN A 16 -7.36 -10.14 -23.06
C ASN A 16 -7.67 -11.13 -21.94
N THR A 17 -6.71 -11.99 -21.66
CA THR A 17 -6.75 -12.83 -20.46
C THR A 17 -6.63 -11.95 -19.25
N PHE A 18 -7.65 -11.94 -18.39
CA PHE A 18 -7.53 -11.50 -17.00
C PHE A 18 -6.37 -12.31 -16.39
N ILE A 19 -5.26 -11.66 -16.15
CA ILE A 19 -4.07 -12.32 -15.62
C ILE A 19 -4.24 -12.31 -14.11
N SER A 20 -4.55 -13.47 -13.51
CA SER A 20 -4.41 -13.62 -12.06
C SER A 20 -2.96 -13.32 -11.68
N GLN A 21 -2.73 -12.76 -10.49
CA GLN A 21 -1.39 -12.34 -10.07
C GLN A 21 -0.36 -13.47 -10.05
N ILE A 22 -0.77 -14.73 -9.93
CA ILE A 22 0.12 -15.87 -10.08
C ILE A 22 0.06 -16.30 -11.53
N SER A 23 1.15 -16.06 -12.25
CA SER A 23 1.27 -16.50 -13.63
C SER A 23 1.84 -17.92 -13.66
N ASN A 24 1.05 -18.86 -14.14
CA ASN A 24 1.51 -20.23 -14.40
C ASN A 24 2.52 -20.28 -15.58
N PHE A 25 3.64 -19.55 -15.49
CA PHE A 25 4.71 -19.53 -16.49
C PHE A 25 5.64 -20.76 -16.38
N GLY A 26 5.08 -21.89 -16.02
CA GLY A 26 5.75 -23.16 -16.01
C GLY A 26 6.56 -23.42 -14.74
N LEU A 27 7.24 -24.57 -14.75
CA LEU A 27 8.04 -25.10 -13.63
C LEU A 27 9.30 -24.26 -13.37
N PRO A 28 9.82 -24.26 -12.13
CA PRO A 28 11.18 -23.81 -11.84
C PRO A 28 12.17 -24.38 -12.85
N ILE A 29 13.17 -23.61 -13.24
CA ILE A 29 14.14 -24.04 -14.26
C ILE A 29 14.94 -25.22 -13.76
N SER A 30 15.28 -25.25 -12.48
CA SER A 30 15.97 -26.38 -11.86
C SER A 30 15.20 -27.70 -11.90
N TYR A 31 13.88 -27.66 -12.15
CA TYR A 31 13.06 -28.88 -12.34
C TYR A 31 13.12 -29.38 -13.78
N LYS A 32 13.41 -28.51 -14.76
CA LYS A 32 13.50 -28.86 -16.19
C LYS A 32 14.91 -29.23 -16.62
N ASP A 33 15.89 -28.44 -16.17
CA ASP A 33 17.27 -28.54 -16.55
C ASP A 33 18.12 -29.17 -15.44
N LYS A 34 18.94 -30.15 -15.78
CA LYS A 34 19.81 -30.86 -14.80
C LYS A 34 21.02 -30.05 -14.39
N PHE A 35 20.84 -28.82 -13.91
CA PHE A 35 21.94 -28.11 -13.27
C PHE A 35 21.92 -28.26 -11.73
N SER A 36 23.09 -28.13 -11.14
CA SER A 36 23.30 -28.37 -9.71
C SER A 36 22.52 -27.39 -8.85
N LYS A 37 21.55 -27.85 -8.08
CA LYS A 37 20.89 -27.07 -7.02
C LYS A 37 21.91 -26.59 -5.97
N THR A 38 21.55 -25.54 -5.23
CA THR A 38 22.37 -25.10 -4.10
C THR A 38 22.50 -26.20 -3.05
N LYS A 39 23.67 -26.27 -2.42
CA LYS A 39 23.94 -27.17 -1.27
C LYS A 39 24.07 -26.41 0.03
N GLU A 40 24.03 -25.08 -0.02
CA GLU A 40 24.09 -24.19 1.11
C GLU A 40 22.68 -23.79 1.51
N PHE A 41 22.37 -23.87 2.80
CA PHE A 41 21.06 -23.58 3.36
C PHE A 41 21.22 -22.65 4.54
N TYR A 42 20.45 -21.56 4.51
CA TYR A 42 20.17 -20.78 5.69
C TYR A 42 19.33 -21.64 6.65
N LYS A 43 19.73 -21.76 7.90
CA LYS A 43 19.04 -22.59 8.90
C LYS A 43 18.35 -21.70 9.91
N THR A 44 17.03 -21.84 10.02
CA THR A 44 16.29 -21.19 11.10
C THR A 44 16.63 -21.81 12.46
N PRO A 45 16.46 -21.08 13.56
CA PRO A 45 16.48 -21.67 14.89
C PRO A 45 15.49 -22.84 15.02
N GLU A 46 15.81 -23.80 15.89
CA GLU A 46 14.92 -24.94 16.14
C GLU A 46 13.62 -24.48 16.82
N VAL A 47 12.49 -25.06 16.41
CA VAL A 47 11.17 -24.78 16.97
C VAL A 47 10.66 -26.01 17.69
N ASN A 48 10.32 -25.87 18.98
CA ASN A 48 9.61 -26.91 19.73
C ASN A 48 8.11 -26.77 19.44
N ALA A 49 7.58 -27.57 18.52
CA ALA A 49 6.18 -27.52 18.10
C ALA A 49 5.20 -27.68 19.27
N ALA A 50 5.46 -28.61 20.20
CA ALA A 50 4.58 -28.85 21.34
C ALA A 50 4.50 -27.61 22.27
N GLU A 51 5.62 -26.96 22.51
CA GLU A 51 5.68 -25.74 23.31
C GLU A 51 4.94 -24.57 22.64
N GLN A 52 5.13 -24.37 21.31
CA GLN A 52 4.41 -23.32 20.58
C GLN A 52 2.89 -23.56 20.60
N ILE A 53 2.45 -24.79 20.42
CA ILE A 53 1.01 -25.15 20.50
C ILE A 53 0.43 -24.81 21.87
N LEU A 54 1.13 -25.11 22.94
CA LEU A 54 0.69 -24.79 24.32
C LEU A 54 0.59 -23.27 24.54
N ILE A 55 1.53 -22.49 24.00
CA ILE A 55 1.51 -21.02 24.07
C ILE A 55 0.28 -20.50 23.33
N ASP A 56 0.04 -20.96 22.09
CA ASP A 56 -1.10 -20.54 21.28
C ASP A 56 -2.44 -20.84 21.98
N GLU A 57 -2.59 -22.04 22.55
CA GLU A 57 -3.80 -22.45 23.27
C GLU A 57 -4.02 -21.62 24.53
N GLN A 58 -2.96 -21.27 25.26
CA GLN A 58 -3.06 -20.40 26.42
C GLN A 58 -3.49 -18.99 26.03
N GLU A 59 -2.90 -18.40 24.97
CA GLU A 59 -3.27 -17.07 24.47
C GLU A 59 -4.72 -17.04 23.96
N GLN A 60 -5.15 -18.06 23.22
CA GLN A 60 -6.53 -18.17 22.73
C GLN A 60 -7.53 -18.26 23.89
N ASN A 61 -7.25 -19.07 24.91
CA ASN A 61 -8.10 -19.21 26.08
C ASN A 61 -8.18 -17.92 26.93
N LEU A 62 -7.11 -17.13 26.96
CA LEU A 62 -7.09 -15.85 27.70
C LEU A 62 -7.87 -14.74 26.99
N ASN A 63 -7.77 -14.68 25.67
CA ASN A 63 -8.25 -13.55 24.87
C ASN A 63 -9.57 -13.84 24.14
N GLY A 64 -9.99 -15.09 24.01
CA GLY A 64 -11.18 -15.51 23.26
C GLY A 64 -11.09 -15.26 21.73
N LEU A 65 -9.92 -14.85 21.22
CA LEU A 65 -9.71 -14.56 19.80
C LEU A 65 -9.65 -15.86 19.00
N LYS A 66 -10.15 -15.82 17.77
CA LYS A 66 -10.26 -16.98 16.87
C LYS A 66 -9.16 -17.03 15.78
N MET A 67 -8.04 -16.31 15.92
CA MET A 67 -6.90 -16.44 15.02
C MET A 67 -6.18 -17.77 15.26
N TYR A 68 -5.84 -18.49 14.19
CA TYR A 68 -5.14 -19.78 14.28
C TYR A 68 -3.68 -19.63 13.86
N ARG A 69 -2.75 -19.77 14.78
CA ARG A 69 -1.31 -19.75 14.49
C ARG A 69 -0.83 -21.15 14.11
N PHE A 70 -0.17 -21.27 12.96
CA PHE A 70 0.41 -22.51 12.45
C PHE A 70 1.92 -22.47 12.35
N GLY A 71 2.54 -21.28 12.35
CA GLY A 71 3.95 -21.08 12.09
C GLY A 71 4.59 -20.01 12.97
N LYS A 72 5.90 -20.15 13.18
CA LYS A 72 6.75 -19.19 13.86
C LYS A 72 7.52 -18.37 12.83
N GLU A 73 7.43 -17.07 12.93
CA GLU A 73 8.16 -16.13 12.07
C GLU A 73 9.58 -15.90 12.58
N PHE A 74 10.53 -15.90 11.67
CA PHE A 74 11.91 -15.50 11.90
C PHE A 74 12.24 -14.31 11.01
N GLN A 75 12.53 -13.19 11.63
CA GLN A 75 12.98 -12.00 10.92
C GLN A 75 14.40 -12.23 10.42
N VAL A 76 14.63 -11.95 9.15
CA VAL A 76 15.93 -12.08 8.46
C VAL A 76 16.17 -10.85 7.59
N SER A 77 17.41 -10.66 7.15
CA SER A 77 17.74 -9.59 6.21
C SER A 77 18.69 -10.16 5.16
N ILE A 78 18.14 -10.59 4.03
CA ILE A 78 18.88 -11.35 3.02
C ILE A 78 18.61 -10.76 1.62
N ASP A 79 19.63 -10.16 1.01
CA ASP A 79 19.59 -9.78 -0.39
C ASP A 79 19.82 -11.00 -1.28
N LEU A 80 18.77 -11.43 -2.01
CA LEU A 80 18.82 -12.67 -2.79
C LEU A 80 19.75 -12.62 -4.00
N PHE A 81 20.11 -11.42 -4.50
CA PHE A 81 21.03 -11.34 -5.63
C PHE A 81 22.50 -11.42 -5.20
N SER A 82 22.83 -11.00 -3.99
CA SER A 82 24.19 -11.08 -3.44
C SER A 82 24.47 -12.38 -2.70
N GLU A 83 23.46 -12.99 -2.04
CA GLU A 83 23.65 -14.13 -1.15
C GLU A 83 23.25 -15.49 -1.76
N SER A 84 22.72 -15.49 -3.00
CA SER A 84 22.35 -16.71 -3.69
C SER A 84 23.48 -17.32 -4.50
N LYS A 85 23.44 -18.62 -4.68
CA LYS A 85 24.24 -19.31 -5.68
C LYS A 85 23.78 -18.87 -7.08
N LYS A 86 24.66 -18.19 -7.81
CA LYS A 86 24.40 -17.75 -9.19
C LYS A 86 24.88 -18.79 -10.20
N THR A 87 24.03 -19.14 -11.16
CA THR A 87 24.35 -19.96 -12.33
C THR A 87 24.06 -19.15 -13.59
N ILE A 88 25.02 -19.06 -14.51
CA ILE A 88 24.86 -18.39 -15.81
C ILE A 88 24.57 -19.46 -16.86
N LEU A 89 23.46 -19.29 -17.58
CA LEU A 89 23.04 -20.18 -18.65
C LEU A 89 23.77 -19.87 -19.97
N GLN A 90 23.73 -20.78 -20.93
CA GLN A 90 24.45 -20.64 -22.22
C GLN A 90 24.03 -19.38 -23.01
N ASN A 91 22.79 -18.95 -22.89
CA ASN A 91 22.26 -17.73 -23.52
C ASN A 91 22.58 -16.43 -22.76
N GLY A 92 23.23 -16.53 -21.61
CA GLY A 92 23.58 -15.41 -20.74
C GLY A 92 22.53 -15.04 -19.69
N ASP A 93 21.40 -15.72 -19.63
CA ASP A 93 20.43 -15.61 -18.55
C ASP A 93 21.03 -16.12 -17.23
N CYS A 94 20.49 -15.72 -16.12
CA CYS A 94 20.98 -16.13 -14.81
C CYS A 94 19.88 -16.80 -13.98
N VAL A 95 20.29 -17.81 -13.20
CA VAL A 95 19.47 -18.42 -12.16
C VAL A 95 20.17 -18.22 -10.83
N PHE A 96 19.46 -17.63 -9.87
CA PHE A 96 19.91 -17.45 -8.49
C PHE A 96 19.14 -18.44 -7.61
N GLN A 97 19.83 -19.11 -6.70
CA GLN A 97 19.23 -20.09 -5.81
C GLN A 97 19.67 -19.86 -4.38
N PHE A 98 18.71 -19.62 -3.50
CA PHE A 98 18.90 -19.49 -2.07
C PHE A 98 18.20 -20.64 -1.33
N GLY A 99 18.93 -21.40 -0.53
CA GLY A 99 18.40 -22.54 0.21
C GLY A 99 17.94 -22.16 1.60
N ILE A 100 16.78 -22.67 2.03
CA ILE A 100 16.22 -22.51 3.38
C ILE A 100 16.01 -23.90 3.98
N GLU A 101 16.50 -24.12 5.20
CA GLU A 101 16.28 -25.33 5.98
C GLU A 101 15.62 -24.98 7.32
N CYS A 102 14.37 -25.39 7.51
CA CYS A 102 13.62 -25.33 8.73
C CYS A 102 13.49 -26.75 9.30
N LYS A 103 14.37 -27.10 10.24
CA LYS A 103 14.41 -28.46 10.81
C LYS A 103 13.08 -28.81 11.48
N ASP A 104 12.51 -29.95 11.13
CA ASP A 104 11.23 -30.48 11.64
C ASP A 104 10.00 -29.60 11.29
N ALA A 105 10.14 -28.62 10.38
CA ALA A 105 9.01 -27.86 9.89
C ALA A 105 8.08 -28.72 9.04
N VAL A 106 6.80 -28.44 9.12
CA VAL A 106 5.75 -29.04 8.29
C VAL A 106 5.58 -28.27 7.00
N SER A 107 5.71 -26.96 7.09
CA SER A 107 5.63 -26.07 5.94
C SER A 107 6.62 -24.91 6.05
N ILE A 108 6.91 -24.29 4.91
CA ILE A 108 7.68 -23.06 4.80
C ILE A 108 6.91 -22.10 3.91
N ASN A 109 6.80 -20.85 4.32
CA ASN A 109 6.44 -19.71 3.48
C ASN A 109 7.36 -18.55 3.83
N VAL A 110 7.41 -17.54 2.95
CA VAL A 110 8.33 -16.41 3.13
C VAL A 110 7.65 -15.08 2.83
N ILE A 111 8.20 -14.01 3.38
CA ILE A 111 7.79 -12.64 3.07
C ILE A 111 9.01 -11.89 2.54
N PHE A 112 8.87 -11.35 1.34
CA PHE A 112 9.80 -10.39 0.76
C PHE A 112 9.36 -9.00 1.19
N ASP A 113 10.18 -8.30 1.93
CA ASP A 113 9.95 -6.92 2.38
C ASP A 113 10.42 -5.88 1.34
N GLN A 114 11.20 -6.32 0.32
CA GLN A 114 11.44 -5.58 -0.90
C GLN A 114 11.24 -6.50 -2.10
N PHE A 115 10.15 -6.26 -2.84
CA PHE A 115 9.78 -7.05 -3.99
C PHE A 115 9.45 -6.15 -5.17
N LYS A 116 10.39 -6.05 -6.12
CA LYS A 116 10.18 -5.35 -7.39
C LYS A 116 10.94 -6.04 -8.50
N LEU A 117 10.24 -6.69 -9.40
CA LEU A 117 10.83 -7.51 -10.46
C LEU A 117 10.86 -6.78 -11.79
N GLY A 118 11.98 -6.92 -12.51
CA GLY A 118 12.12 -6.50 -13.89
C GLY A 118 11.36 -7.42 -14.85
N LYS A 119 11.18 -6.97 -16.08
CA LYS A 119 10.47 -7.73 -17.13
C LYS A 119 11.10 -9.10 -17.37
N GLY A 120 10.28 -10.16 -17.36
CA GLY A 120 10.70 -11.54 -17.63
C GLY A 120 11.39 -12.25 -16.47
N VAL A 121 11.63 -11.56 -15.34
CA VAL A 121 12.11 -12.19 -14.10
C VAL A 121 11.01 -13.06 -13.51
N ARG A 122 11.37 -14.23 -12.97
CA ARG A 122 10.46 -15.18 -12.35
C ARG A 122 11.03 -15.67 -11.04
N VAL A 123 10.23 -15.63 -9.98
CA VAL A 123 10.60 -16.09 -8.64
C VAL A 123 9.71 -17.25 -8.25
N TYR A 124 10.31 -18.28 -7.66
CA TYR A 124 9.63 -19.46 -7.15
C TYR A 124 10.11 -19.76 -5.74
N LEU A 125 9.19 -20.19 -4.90
CA LEU A 125 9.50 -20.93 -3.68
C LEU A 125 9.27 -22.40 -3.98
N ALA A 126 10.29 -23.25 -3.94
CA ALA A 126 10.25 -24.60 -4.47
C ALA A 126 10.78 -25.63 -3.45
N ASP A 127 10.13 -26.80 -3.36
CA ASP A 127 10.63 -27.93 -2.57
C ASP A 127 11.93 -28.49 -3.20
N LEU A 128 12.91 -28.77 -2.36
CA LEU A 128 14.18 -29.34 -2.81
C LEU A 128 13.99 -30.65 -3.57
N ASN A 129 12.98 -31.46 -3.20
CA ASN A 129 12.68 -32.77 -3.79
C ASN A 129 11.72 -32.70 -5.01
N GLU A 130 11.41 -31.50 -5.50
CA GLU A 130 10.59 -31.25 -6.69
C GLU A 130 9.11 -31.70 -6.58
N LYS A 131 8.60 -31.79 -5.36
CA LYS A 131 7.22 -32.25 -5.10
C LYS A 131 6.19 -31.13 -5.24
N SER A 132 6.57 -29.91 -4.91
CA SER A 132 5.70 -28.74 -4.92
C SER A 132 6.50 -27.45 -5.11
N TYR A 133 5.85 -26.42 -5.61
CA TYR A 133 6.38 -25.06 -5.71
C TYR A 133 5.24 -24.07 -5.68
N ASP A 134 5.57 -22.83 -5.29
CA ASP A 134 4.70 -21.67 -5.34
C ASP A 134 5.33 -20.61 -6.26
N GLY A 135 4.52 -19.94 -7.09
CA GLY A 135 4.97 -19.04 -8.17
C GLY A 135 4.59 -19.59 -9.56
N ALA A 136 5.04 -19.01 -10.68
CA ALA A 136 6.04 -17.95 -10.81
C ALA A 136 5.49 -16.59 -10.38
N TYR A 137 6.16 -15.92 -9.48
CA TYR A 137 5.98 -14.50 -9.26
C TYR A 137 6.77 -13.72 -10.31
N THR A 138 6.17 -12.68 -10.87
CA THR A 138 6.73 -11.88 -11.97
C THR A 138 6.55 -10.40 -11.75
N SER A 139 6.91 -9.55 -12.71
CA SER A 139 6.62 -8.12 -12.65
C SER A 139 5.12 -7.78 -12.57
N LEU A 140 4.22 -8.72 -12.82
CA LEU A 140 2.78 -8.56 -12.62
C LEU A 140 2.37 -8.57 -11.14
N ASN A 141 3.23 -9.12 -10.28
CA ASN A 141 3.04 -9.11 -8.83
C ASN A 141 3.63 -7.86 -8.16
N ASN A 142 4.30 -6.98 -8.91
CA ASN A 142 4.76 -5.70 -8.37
C ASN A 142 3.57 -4.87 -7.90
N ASN A 143 3.68 -4.31 -6.72
CA ASN A 143 2.65 -3.49 -6.09
C ASN A 143 3.26 -2.24 -5.45
N SER A 144 2.44 -1.32 -4.99
CA SER A 144 2.89 -0.04 -4.41
C SER A 144 3.63 -0.20 -3.08
N SER A 145 3.35 -1.26 -2.32
CA SER A 145 4.04 -1.52 -1.05
C SER A 145 5.43 -2.14 -1.24
N ASN A 146 5.73 -2.69 -2.43
CA ASN A 146 6.90 -3.51 -2.72
C ASN A 146 7.07 -4.71 -1.75
N ILE A 147 6.00 -5.21 -1.16
CA ILE A 147 5.99 -6.37 -0.25
C ILE A 147 5.26 -7.51 -0.93
N LEU A 148 5.73 -8.75 -0.73
CA LEU A 148 5.03 -9.93 -1.21
C LEU A 148 5.20 -11.09 -0.24
N GLY A 149 4.09 -11.69 0.21
CA GLY A 149 4.08 -12.97 0.90
C GLY A 149 3.83 -14.12 -0.07
N THR A 150 4.45 -15.26 0.17
CA THR A 150 4.21 -16.50 -0.57
C THR A 150 3.16 -17.36 0.11
N ASP A 151 2.56 -18.26 -0.64
CA ASP A 151 1.78 -19.35 -0.06
C ASP A 151 2.70 -20.41 0.55
N LEU A 152 2.10 -21.38 1.23
CA LEU A 152 2.80 -22.44 1.94
C LEU A 152 3.30 -23.54 0.99
N ILE A 153 4.53 -23.99 1.18
CA ILE A 153 5.00 -25.26 0.63
C ILE A 153 5.29 -26.25 1.76
N TYR A 154 4.87 -27.50 1.59
CA TYR A 154 5.00 -28.56 2.59
C TYR A 154 6.35 -29.25 2.48
N THR A 155 7.34 -28.68 3.16
CA THR A 155 8.72 -29.16 3.16
C THR A 155 9.50 -28.64 4.35
N GLN A 156 10.60 -29.28 4.68
CA GLN A 156 11.63 -28.81 5.61
C GLN A 156 12.77 -28.09 4.92
N LYS A 157 12.89 -28.25 3.57
CA LYS A 157 13.94 -27.64 2.77
C LYS A 157 13.39 -27.04 1.49
N ALA A 158 13.42 -25.74 1.43
CA ALA A 158 12.98 -24.95 0.30
C ALA A 158 14.16 -24.32 -0.46
N ILE A 159 13.92 -24.00 -1.70
CA ILE A 159 14.81 -23.18 -2.53
C ILE A 159 13.99 -22.00 -3.04
N ILE A 160 14.45 -20.79 -2.80
CA ILE A 160 14.01 -19.62 -3.56
C ILE A 160 14.82 -19.61 -4.84
N GLU A 161 14.15 -19.82 -5.98
CA GLU A 161 14.76 -19.79 -7.30
C GLU A 161 14.34 -18.53 -8.06
N VAL A 162 15.32 -17.75 -8.52
CA VAL A 162 15.09 -16.53 -9.28
C VAL A 162 15.70 -16.66 -10.66
N PHE A 163 14.88 -16.74 -11.68
CA PHE A 163 15.31 -16.66 -13.08
C PHE A 163 15.34 -15.20 -13.52
N VAL A 164 16.46 -14.78 -14.09
CA VAL A 164 16.68 -13.40 -14.56
C VAL A 164 17.17 -13.43 -16.01
N PRO A 165 16.37 -12.94 -16.97
CA PRO A 165 16.83 -12.72 -18.34
C PRO A 165 18.03 -11.77 -18.36
N LYS A 166 18.97 -12.00 -19.28
CA LYS A 166 20.19 -11.22 -19.43
C LYS A 166 19.94 -9.69 -19.49
N GLU A 167 18.91 -9.29 -20.21
CA GLU A 167 18.51 -7.88 -20.36
C GLU A 167 17.88 -7.27 -19.09
N SER A 168 17.51 -8.10 -18.13
CA SER A 168 16.90 -7.68 -16.86
C SER A 168 17.82 -7.76 -15.65
N LEU A 169 19.11 -8.09 -15.89
CA LEU A 169 20.11 -8.09 -14.82
C LEU A 169 20.25 -6.70 -14.19
N GLY A 170 20.23 -6.63 -12.85
CA GLY A 170 20.34 -5.40 -12.07
C GLY A 170 19.09 -4.50 -12.09
N LYS A 171 17.94 -4.99 -12.63
CA LYS A 171 16.67 -4.23 -12.71
C LYS A 171 15.61 -4.72 -11.73
N SER A 172 15.99 -5.51 -10.75
CA SER A 172 15.07 -6.04 -9.73
C SER A 172 15.61 -5.78 -8.33
N LEU A 173 14.68 -5.62 -7.39
CA LEU A 173 14.93 -5.62 -5.95
C LEU A 173 14.23 -6.85 -5.38
N LEU A 174 14.94 -7.66 -4.63
CA LEU A 174 14.38 -8.87 -4.02
C LEU A 174 15.12 -9.16 -2.71
N HIS A 175 14.51 -8.73 -1.61
CA HIS A 175 15.03 -8.90 -0.26
C HIS A 175 14.07 -9.77 0.54
N LEU A 176 14.62 -10.76 1.25
CA LEU A 176 13.87 -11.67 2.10
C LEU A 176 13.90 -11.14 3.54
N GLY A 177 12.73 -10.72 4.03
CA GLY A 177 12.57 -10.15 5.36
C GLY A 177 12.11 -11.16 6.42
N THR A 178 11.30 -12.17 6.02
CA THR A 178 10.76 -13.14 6.99
C THR A 178 10.76 -14.56 6.42
N ILE A 179 11.15 -15.51 7.25
CA ILE A 179 10.97 -16.95 7.01
C ILE A 179 9.98 -17.48 8.05
N VAL A 180 8.92 -18.15 7.59
CA VAL A 180 7.92 -18.78 8.47
C VAL A 180 8.18 -20.28 8.55
N HIS A 181 8.39 -20.76 9.76
CA HIS A 181 8.55 -22.16 10.09
C HIS A 181 7.21 -22.73 10.58
N GLY A 182 6.46 -23.42 9.72
CA GLY A 182 5.21 -24.08 10.09
C GLY A 182 5.48 -25.24 11.05
N TYR A 183 4.92 -25.19 12.25
CA TYR A 183 5.11 -26.20 13.30
C TYR A 183 3.86 -27.06 13.56
N ARG A 184 2.68 -26.63 13.12
CA ARG A 184 1.48 -27.47 13.19
C ARG A 184 1.45 -28.42 12.01
N ASP A 185 1.06 -29.66 12.24
CA ASP A 185 0.99 -30.69 11.19
C ASP A 185 -0.14 -30.40 10.20
N LEU A 186 0.20 -29.52 9.27
CA LEU A 186 -0.65 -29.20 8.12
C LEU A 186 -0.70 -30.36 7.09
N ASN A 187 0.09 -31.43 7.27
CA ASN A 187 -0.04 -32.65 6.46
C ASN A 187 -1.32 -33.43 6.79
N GLN A 188 -1.87 -33.25 7.97
CA GLN A 188 -3.25 -33.59 8.20
C GLN A 188 -4.18 -32.65 7.43
N LEU A 189 -3.85 -31.35 7.25
CA LEU A 189 -4.52 -30.40 6.38
C LEU A 189 -4.41 -30.74 4.88
N ALA A 190 -3.28 -31.27 4.44
CA ALA A 190 -3.06 -31.60 3.00
C ALA A 190 -3.57 -32.99 2.59
N LYS A 191 -3.87 -33.88 3.55
CA LYS A 191 -4.28 -35.26 3.28
C LYS A 191 -5.60 -35.68 3.93
N SER A 192 -6.11 -34.95 4.89
CA SER A 192 -7.44 -35.16 5.46
C SER A 192 -8.08 -33.82 5.68
N LEU A 193 -9.18 -33.61 5.06
CA LEU A 193 -10.24 -32.75 5.49
C LEU A 193 -10.50 -33.09 6.94
N ASN A 194 -10.71 -32.09 7.79
CA ASN A 194 -10.94 -32.17 9.22
C ASN A 194 -9.71 -31.94 10.08
N SER A 195 -8.90 -30.92 9.77
CA SER A 195 -8.05 -30.26 10.76
C SER A 195 -8.89 -29.44 11.75
N SER A 196 -10.09 -29.01 11.33
CA SER A 196 -11.12 -28.46 12.20
C SER A 196 -11.85 -29.56 12.96
N GLY A 197 -12.59 -29.19 14.01
CA GLY A 197 -13.33 -30.12 14.86
C GLY A 197 -14.40 -30.90 14.10
N SER A 198 -14.74 -32.07 14.61
CA SER A 198 -15.67 -33.00 13.95
C SER A 198 -17.13 -32.52 13.87
N CYS A 199 -17.47 -31.41 14.51
CA CYS A 199 -18.81 -30.80 14.45
C CYS A 199 -18.89 -29.70 13.37
N GLU A 200 -17.79 -29.36 12.73
CA GLU A 200 -17.75 -28.42 11.62
C GLU A 200 -18.43 -29.00 10.39
N ILE A 201 -19.24 -28.18 9.71
CA ILE A 201 -20.05 -28.60 8.56
C ILE A 201 -19.46 -28.01 7.29
N ASP A 202 -19.14 -28.88 6.34
CA ASP A 202 -18.62 -28.46 5.03
C ASP A 202 -19.65 -27.61 4.27
N VAL A 203 -19.19 -26.53 3.64
CA VAL A 203 -20.06 -25.61 2.92
C VAL A 203 -20.82 -26.26 1.73
N ASN A 204 -20.39 -27.45 1.28
CA ASN A 204 -21.06 -28.25 0.27
C ASN A 204 -22.14 -29.19 0.82
N CYS A 205 -22.32 -29.25 2.13
CA CYS A 205 -23.39 -29.99 2.79
C CYS A 205 -24.77 -29.36 2.49
N PRO A 206 -25.86 -30.08 2.76
CA PRO A 206 -27.21 -29.53 2.58
C PRO A 206 -27.45 -28.18 3.26
N LEU A 207 -26.75 -27.88 4.36
CA LEU A 207 -26.80 -26.59 5.04
C LEU A 207 -26.34 -25.43 4.13
N GLY A 208 -25.42 -25.68 3.20
CA GLY A 208 -24.88 -24.70 2.28
C GLY A 208 -25.73 -24.46 1.02
N ILE A 209 -26.85 -25.21 0.84
CA ILE A 209 -27.73 -24.99 -0.31
C ILE A 209 -28.37 -23.59 -0.20
N GLY A 210 -28.30 -22.81 -1.29
CA GLY A 210 -28.79 -21.43 -1.34
C GLY A 210 -27.75 -20.40 -0.88
N TRP A 211 -26.55 -20.84 -0.43
CA TRP A 211 -25.45 -19.97 0.00
C TRP A 211 -24.28 -19.92 -1.00
N GLU A 212 -24.52 -20.38 -2.26
CA GLU A 212 -23.50 -20.50 -3.28
C GLU A 212 -22.79 -19.17 -3.59
N ASN A 213 -23.53 -18.08 -3.60
CA ASN A 213 -22.99 -16.74 -3.83
C ASN A 213 -22.10 -16.31 -2.66
N GLN A 214 -22.62 -16.37 -1.44
CA GLN A 214 -21.91 -15.91 -0.24
C GLN A 214 -20.63 -16.73 0.00
N ARG A 215 -20.69 -18.06 -0.19
CA ARG A 215 -19.48 -18.89 -0.07
C ARG A 215 -18.39 -18.50 -1.08
N ASN A 216 -18.78 -18.04 -2.27
CA ASN A 216 -17.84 -17.63 -3.33
C ASN A 216 -17.13 -16.31 -3.04
N SER A 217 -17.63 -15.52 -2.09
CA SER A 217 -16.98 -14.28 -1.64
C SER A 217 -15.92 -14.53 -0.55
N VAL A 218 -16.10 -15.61 0.23
CA VAL A 218 -15.25 -15.90 1.40
C VAL A 218 -13.94 -16.51 0.98
N ALA A 219 -12.85 -16.01 1.56
CA ALA A 219 -11.49 -16.51 1.33
C ALA A 219 -10.75 -16.73 2.66
N MET A 220 -9.86 -17.70 2.66
CA MET A 220 -8.88 -17.91 3.72
C MET A 220 -7.74 -16.91 3.57
N MET A 221 -7.30 -16.32 4.66
CA MET A 221 -6.13 -15.46 4.73
C MET A 221 -4.95 -16.23 5.32
N VAL A 222 -3.83 -16.23 4.60
CA VAL A 222 -2.54 -16.67 5.12
C VAL A 222 -1.74 -15.42 5.45
N ASN A 223 -1.63 -15.08 6.73
CA ASN A 223 -0.91 -13.91 7.21
C ASN A 223 0.31 -14.34 8.03
N GLY A 224 1.49 -14.31 7.41
CA GLY A 224 2.72 -14.83 8.03
C GLY A 224 2.52 -16.26 8.53
N GLY A 225 2.58 -16.46 9.85
CA GLY A 225 2.39 -17.74 10.54
C GLY A 225 0.97 -17.99 11.04
N GLY A 226 -0.06 -17.24 10.60
CA GLY A 226 -1.44 -17.37 11.07
C GLY A 226 -2.47 -17.48 9.96
N PHE A 227 -3.64 -18.04 10.30
CA PHE A 227 -4.82 -18.09 9.45
C PHE A 227 -5.95 -17.24 10.00
N CYS A 228 -6.63 -16.54 9.10
CA CYS A 228 -7.89 -15.85 9.33
C CYS A 228 -8.83 -16.09 8.13
N THR A 229 -10.03 -15.58 8.26
CA THR A 229 -11.06 -15.58 7.21
C THR A 229 -11.50 -14.14 6.92
N GLY A 230 -12.01 -13.90 5.73
CA GLY A 230 -12.72 -12.67 5.38
C GLY A 230 -13.51 -12.87 4.12
N SER A 231 -14.14 -11.81 3.63
CA SER A 231 -14.95 -11.87 2.42
C SER A 231 -14.90 -10.61 1.58
N LEU A 232 -15.04 -10.77 0.27
CA LEU A 232 -15.27 -9.65 -0.64
C LEU A 232 -16.62 -8.99 -0.35
N VAL A 233 -16.65 -7.65 -0.34
CA VAL A 233 -17.86 -6.86 -0.11
C VAL A 233 -18.10 -5.90 -1.26
N ASN A 234 -19.37 -5.76 -1.64
CA ASN A 234 -19.83 -4.84 -2.67
C ASN A 234 -19.84 -3.39 -2.17
N ASN A 235 -19.88 -2.46 -3.09
CA ASN A 235 -19.96 -1.02 -2.84
C ASN A 235 -21.09 -0.39 -3.68
N THR A 236 -21.49 0.83 -3.33
CA THR A 236 -22.62 1.52 -3.99
C THR A 236 -22.28 2.09 -5.36
N SER A 237 -21.01 2.10 -5.77
CA SER A 237 -20.60 2.68 -7.06
C SER A 237 -20.96 1.78 -8.27
N GLY A 238 -21.36 0.52 -8.02
CA GLY A 238 -21.62 -0.45 -9.09
C GLY A 238 -20.34 -0.97 -9.77
N THR A 239 -19.16 -0.55 -9.34
CA THR A 239 -17.89 -0.98 -9.89
C THR A 239 -17.30 -2.14 -9.10
N VAL A 240 -16.61 -3.05 -9.78
CA VAL A 240 -15.94 -4.19 -9.15
C VAL A 240 -14.61 -3.73 -8.53
N ILE A 241 -14.68 -3.18 -7.31
CA ILE A 241 -13.49 -2.88 -6.50
C ILE A 241 -13.29 -4.04 -5.52
N PRO A 242 -12.10 -4.64 -5.44
CA PRO A 242 -11.89 -5.84 -4.64
C PRO A 242 -11.71 -5.52 -3.14
N TYR A 243 -12.72 -4.88 -2.56
CA TYR A 243 -12.76 -4.65 -1.12
C TYR A 243 -12.97 -5.96 -0.37
N PHE A 244 -12.14 -6.20 0.63
CA PHE A 244 -12.14 -7.40 1.44
C PHE A 244 -12.27 -7.03 2.91
N LEU A 245 -13.33 -7.50 3.55
CA LEU A 245 -13.64 -7.26 4.96
C LEU A 245 -13.17 -8.45 5.80
N THR A 246 -12.46 -8.15 6.89
CA THR A 246 -11.99 -9.13 7.88
C THR A 246 -11.93 -8.48 9.28
N ALA A 247 -11.34 -9.16 10.27
CA ALA A 247 -11.15 -8.62 11.61
C ALA A 247 -9.85 -7.82 11.75
N ASN A 248 -9.87 -6.76 12.55
CA ASN A 248 -8.68 -5.95 12.84
C ASN A 248 -7.58 -6.75 13.56
N HIS A 249 -7.96 -7.65 14.48
CA HIS A 249 -7.00 -8.49 15.20
C HIS A 249 -6.31 -9.53 14.30
N CYS A 250 -6.76 -9.76 13.06
CA CYS A 250 -6.04 -10.56 12.07
C CYS A 250 -4.74 -9.88 11.57
N GLY A 251 -4.50 -8.63 11.99
CA GLY A 251 -3.28 -7.88 11.71
C GLY A 251 -3.43 -6.92 10.52
N THR A 252 -2.85 -5.73 10.67
CA THR A 252 -2.94 -4.64 9.67
C THR A 252 -1.90 -4.74 8.56
N SER A 253 -0.91 -5.64 8.67
CA SER A 253 0.13 -5.86 7.65
C SER A 253 -0.41 -6.65 6.45
N VAL A 254 -1.46 -6.14 5.81
CA VAL A 254 -2.16 -6.84 4.71
C VAL A 254 -1.37 -6.94 3.41
N ALA A 255 -0.27 -6.21 3.28
CA ALA A 255 0.57 -6.20 2.07
C ALA A 255 1.24 -7.54 1.77
N SER A 256 1.47 -8.38 2.79
CA SER A 256 2.08 -9.71 2.67
C SER A 256 1.08 -10.87 2.74
N VAL A 257 -0.21 -10.59 2.92
CA VAL A 257 -1.25 -11.63 3.06
C VAL A 257 -1.51 -12.32 1.73
N VAL A 258 -1.66 -13.64 1.76
CA VAL A 258 -2.19 -14.42 0.64
C VAL A 258 -3.66 -14.70 0.89
N PHE A 259 -4.53 -14.26 -0.03
CA PHE A 259 -5.98 -14.47 0.01
C PHE A 259 -6.31 -15.65 -0.89
N ARG A 260 -6.65 -16.81 -0.27
CA ARG A 260 -6.95 -18.05 -0.99
C ARG A 260 -8.45 -18.20 -1.16
N PHE A 261 -8.91 -18.07 -2.41
CA PHE A 261 -10.30 -18.26 -2.82
C PHE A 261 -10.60 -19.72 -3.16
N ARG A 262 -11.85 -20.13 -3.07
CA ARG A 262 -12.35 -21.46 -3.46
C ARG A 262 -11.64 -22.62 -2.72
N TRP A 263 -11.05 -22.36 -1.56
CA TRP A 263 -10.51 -23.39 -0.68
C TRP A 263 -11.66 -24.12 0.01
N GLU A 264 -12.34 -24.98 -0.76
CA GLU A 264 -13.54 -25.73 -0.37
C GLU A 264 -13.56 -27.03 -1.15
N SER A 265 -14.26 -28.05 -0.65
CA SER A 265 -14.46 -29.29 -1.42
C SER A 265 -15.19 -28.99 -2.73
N PRO A 266 -14.80 -29.59 -3.89
CA PRO A 266 -15.48 -29.34 -5.15
C PRO A 266 -16.96 -29.72 -5.09
N ALA A 267 -17.80 -28.91 -5.73
CA ALA A 267 -19.24 -29.19 -5.85
C ALA A 267 -19.50 -30.53 -6.56
N GLY A 268 -20.47 -31.30 -6.07
CA GLY A 268 -20.82 -32.60 -6.63
C GLY A 268 -20.03 -33.78 -6.07
N GLN A 269 -19.09 -33.56 -5.16
CA GLN A 269 -18.58 -34.63 -4.29
C GLN A 269 -19.70 -35.00 -3.32
N ALA A 270 -20.14 -36.27 -3.34
CA ALA A 270 -21.35 -36.72 -2.62
C ALA A 270 -21.23 -36.67 -1.10
N ASP A 271 -20.08 -36.26 -0.58
CA ASP A 271 -19.75 -36.41 0.81
C ASP A 271 -19.58 -35.03 1.46
N CYS A 272 -20.58 -34.63 2.16
CA CYS A 272 -20.51 -33.74 3.30
C CYS A 272 -19.38 -34.22 4.20
N ALA A 273 -18.36 -33.45 4.44
CA ALA A 273 -17.04 -33.78 5.01
C ALA A 273 -16.98 -34.62 6.31
N THR A 274 -18.08 -35.21 6.75
CA THR A 274 -18.14 -36.09 7.92
C THR A 274 -17.66 -37.50 7.65
N THR A 275 -17.45 -37.88 6.39
CA THR A 275 -17.01 -39.25 6.02
C THR A 275 -15.93 -39.20 4.94
N ALA A 276 -14.69 -39.30 5.31
CA ALA A 276 -13.49 -39.21 4.47
C ALA A 276 -13.49 -40.03 3.18
N PRO A 277 -12.71 -39.63 2.14
CA PRO A 277 -11.84 -38.47 2.09
C PRO A 277 -12.44 -37.39 1.20
N SER A 278 -12.85 -36.29 1.75
CA SER A 278 -13.20 -35.14 0.92
C SER A 278 -11.93 -34.58 0.23
N VAL A 279 -12.12 -34.04 -0.94
CA VAL A 279 -11.05 -33.52 -1.79
C VAL A 279 -10.88 -32.02 -1.47
N ASN A 280 -9.64 -31.61 -1.28
CA ASN A 280 -9.33 -30.18 -1.11
C ASN A 280 -9.69 -29.39 -2.35
N GLY A 281 -10.04 -28.13 -2.15
CA GLY A 281 -10.19 -27.16 -3.23
C GLY A 281 -8.85 -26.83 -3.90
N PRO A 282 -8.89 -26.00 -4.95
CA PRO A 282 -7.68 -25.53 -5.59
C PRO A 282 -6.87 -24.61 -4.66
N ASP A 283 -5.57 -24.81 -4.63
CA ASP A 283 -4.60 -23.95 -3.93
C ASP A 283 -3.97 -22.88 -4.85
N THR A 284 -4.47 -22.77 -6.09
CA THR A 284 -3.94 -21.88 -7.13
C THR A 284 -4.78 -20.60 -7.34
N MET A 285 -5.91 -20.46 -6.66
CA MET A 285 -6.81 -19.30 -6.76
C MET A 285 -6.46 -18.26 -5.69
N ASN A 286 -5.25 -17.72 -5.77
CA ASN A 286 -4.69 -16.83 -4.76
C ASN A 286 -4.51 -15.41 -5.30
N ILE A 287 -4.72 -14.42 -4.42
CA ILE A 287 -4.31 -13.03 -4.60
C ILE A 287 -3.30 -12.69 -3.53
N ASN A 288 -2.17 -12.08 -3.92
CA ASN A 288 -1.10 -11.71 -3.00
C ASN A 288 -1.14 -10.22 -2.66
N GLY A 289 -1.29 -9.94 -1.37
CA GLY A 289 -1.23 -8.60 -0.82
C GLY A 289 -2.47 -7.75 -1.09
N ALA A 290 -2.59 -6.73 -0.27
CA ALA A 290 -3.65 -5.75 -0.32
C ALA A 290 -3.15 -4.39 0.21
N LEU A 291 -3.95 -3.35 -0.01
CA LEU A 291 -3.79 -2.05 0.63
C LEU A 291 -4.78 -1.96 1.80
N LEU A 292 -4.31 -1.57 2.97
CA LEU A 292 -5.18 -1.25 4.09
C LEU A 292 -5.96 0.02 3.75
N ARG A 293 -7.29 -0.04 3.82
CA ARG A 293 -8.16 1.11 3.57
C ARG A 293 -8.71 1.71 4.86
N ALA A 294 -9.23 0.88 5.75
CA ALA A 294 -9.74 1.32 7.03
C ALA A 294 -9.72 0.17 8.05
N ASN A 295 -9.56 0.51 9.32
CA ASN A 295 -9.66 -0.45 10.42
C ASN A 295 -10.06 0.26 11.72
N SER A 296 -10.63 -0.47 12.65
CA SER A 296 -10.87 -0.01 14.02
C SER A 296 -10.92 -1.19 14.97
N ALA A 297 -10.24 -1.06 16.11
CA ALA A 297 -10.32 -2.01 17.20
C ALA A 297 -11.66 -1.95 17.94
N ASN A 298 -12.43 -0.86 17.84
CA ASN A 298 -13.70 -0.68 18.56
C ASN A 298 -14.78 -1.67 18.13
N SER A 299 -14.88 -1.97 16.85
CA SER A 299 -15.75 -3.01 16.28
C SER A 299 -14.94 -4.13 15.60
N ASP A 300 -13.63 -4.12 15.81
CA ASP A 300 -12.69 -5.12 15.30
C ASP A 300 -12.77 -5.34 13.78
N PHE A 301 -13.04 -4.31 12.99
CA PHE A 301 -13.07 -4.46 11.53
C PHE A 301 -11.75 -4.02 10.88
N LEU A 302 -11.45 -4.66 9.76
CA LEU A 302 -10.43 -4.24 8.83
C LEU A 302 -10.98 -4.37 7.40
N LEU A 303 -10.88 -3.28 6.64
CA LEU A 303 -11.17 -3.24 5.21
C LEU A 303 -9.86 -3.12 4.44
N ALA A 304 -9.59 -4.09 3.61
CA ALA A 304 -8.48 -4.08 2.66
C ALA A 304 -8.99 -3.96 1.22
N GLU A 305 -8.17 -3.44 0.33
CA GLU A 305 -8.38 -3.53 -1.11
C GLU A 305 -7.29 -4.42 -1.70
N LEU A 306 -7.68 -5.54 -2.28
CA LEU A 306 -6.73 -6.51 -2.85
C LEU A 306 -5.93 -5.87 -3.97
N ASN A 307 -4.66 -6.22 -4.09
CA ASN A 307 -3.77 -5.70 -5.13
C ASN A 307 -4.24 -6.01 -6.57
N ALA A 308 -5.14 -6.98 -6.73
CA ALA A 308 -5.82 -7.26 -7.99
C ALA A 308 -7.23 -7.79 -7.71
N ALA A 309 -8.17 -7.52 -8.63
CA ALA A 309 -9.47 -8.17 -8.59
C ALA A 309 -9.30 -9.67 -8.86
N PRO A 310 -9.95 -10.55 -8.08
CA PRO A 310 -9.96 -11.97 -8.37
C PRO A 310 -10.57 -12.25 -9.75
N ASN A 311 -10.05 -13.29 -10.43
CA ASN A 311 -10.57 -13.67 -11.75
C ASN A 311 -12.05 -14.07 -11.64
N PRO A 312 -12.96 -13.40 -12.36
CA PRO A 312 -14.40 -13.73 -12.31
C PRO A 312 -14.71 -15.20 -12.66
N ASN A 313 -13.90 -15.83 -13.52
CA ASN A 313 -14.06 -17.24 -13.87
C ASN A 313 -13.81 -18.22 -12.70
N TRP A 314 -13.32 -17.73 -11.55
CA TRP A 314 -13.29 -18.50 -10.32
C TRP A 314 -14.67 -18.62 -9.66
N GLY A 315 -15.72 -18.00 -10.24
CA GLY A 315 -17.07 -17.91 -9.68
C GLY A 315 -17.10 -16.99 -8.46
N ILE A 316 -16.41 -15.88 -8.52
CA ILE A 316 -16.31 -14.91 -7.42
C ILE A 316 -17.61 -14.15 -7.24
N TYR A 317 -17.90 -13.77 -6.00
CA TYR A 317 -19.03 -12.94 -5.62
C TYR A 317 -18.60 -11.87 -4.62
N TYR A 318 -19.24 -10.71 -4.67
CA TYR A 318 -19.04 -9.62 -3.72
C TYR A 318 -20.29 -9.52 -2.86
N ASN A 319 -20.18 -9.74 -1.55
CA ASN A 319 -21.33 -9.75 -0.65
C ASN A 319 -22.03 -8.41 -0.58
N GLY A 320 -23.35 -8.44 -0.56
CA GLY A 320 -24.14 -7.33 -0.05
C GLY A 320 -23.92 -7.12 1.45
N TRP A 321 -24.36 -5.99 1.95
CA TRP A 321 -24.27 -5.65 3.36
C TRP A 321 -25.52 -4.93 3.85
N ASP A 322 -25.77 -5.03 5.16
CA ASP A 322 -26.83 -4.30 5.86
C ASP A 322 -26.22 -3.57 7.07
N ARG A 323 -26.41 -2.24 7.10
CA ARG A 323 -25.97 -1.36 8.18
C ARG A 323 -27.11 -0.73 8.99
N THR A 324 -28.33 -1.26 8.87
CA THR A 324 -29.48 -0.74 9.61
C THR A 324 -29.32 -0.84 11.11
N GLY A 325 -28.49 -1.77 11.60
CA GLY A 325 -28.34 -2.07 13.02
C GLY A 325 -29.57 -2.80 13.60
N VAL A 326 -30.44 -3.33 12.74
CA VAL A 326 -31.57 -4.20 13.15
C VAL A 326 -31.03 -5.61 13.40
N ALA A 327 -31.42 -6.22 14.50
CA ALA A 327 -31.02 -7.58 14.83
C ALA A 327 -31.62 -8.58 13.83
N ALA A 328 -30.77 -9.35 13.18
CA ALA A 328 -31.18 -10.42 12.27
C ALA A 328 -31.85 -11.56 13.03
N THR A 329 -32.84 -12.21 12.41
CA THR A 329 -33.65 -13.29 13.00
C THR A 329 -33.12 -14.67 12.69
N GLN A 330 -32.20 -14.80 11.74
CA GLN A 330 -31.45 -16.00 11.40
C GLN A 330 -30.01 -15.59 11.08
N LEU A 331 -29.05 -16.35 11.56
CA LEU A 331 -27.64 -16.06 11.48
C LEU A 331 -26.88 -17.17 10.76
N THR A 332 -26.04 -16.81 9.79
CA THR A 332 -25.18 -17.78 9.09
C THR A 332 -23.76 -17.26 9.04
N GLY A 333 -22.80 -18.10 9.42
CA GLY A 333 -21.36 -17.86 9.27
C GLY A 333 -20.77 -18.77 8.22
N ILE A 334 -19.85 -18.25 7.37
CA ILE A 334 -19.07 -19.05 6.41
C ILE A 334 -17.60 -18.72 6.66
N HIS A 335 -16.77 -19.74 6.97
CA HIS A 335 -15.45 -19.51 7.53
C HIS A 335 -14.46 -20.65 7.22
N HIS A 336 -13.19 -20.46 7.62
CA HIS A 336 -12.08 -21.42 7.47
C HIS A 336 -11.48 -21.75 8.84
N PRO A 337 -12.11 -22.62 9.64
CA PRO A 337 -11.61 -23.01 10.96
C PRO A 337 -10.33 -23.81 10.80
N ALA A 338 -9.31 -23.53 11.64
CA ALA A 338 -7.98 -24.13 11.62
C ALA A 338 -7.25 -24.10 10.26
N GLY A 339 -7.62 -23.19 9.35
CA GLY A 339 -7.13 -23.16 7.96
C GLY A 339 -7.67 -24.29 7.09
N ASP A 340 -8.70 -25.01 7.58
CA ASP A 340 -9.37 -26.08 6.85
C ASP A 340 -10.19 -25.53 5.66
N ILE A 341 -10.71 -26.44 4.85
CA ILE A 341 -11.66 -26.09 3.79
C ILE A 341 -12.87 -25.38 4.38
N LYS A 342 -13.52 -24.58 3.53
CA LYS A 342 -14.63 -23.72 3.92
C LYS A 342 -15.78 -24.47 4.59
N LYS A 343 -16.22 -23.96 5.75
CA LYS A 343 -17.30 -24.49 6.59
C LYS A 343 -18.44 -23.47 6.67
N ILE A 344 -19.60 -23.96 7.11
CA ILE A 344 -20.81 -23.17 7.33
C ILE A 344 -21.43 -23.50 8.68
N SER A 345 -21.87 -22.46 9.40
CA SER A 345 -22.55 -22.56 10.68
C SER A 345 -23.86 -21.76 10.66
N ARG A 346 -24.88 -22.21 11.36
CA ARG A 346 -26.21 -21.57 11.42
C ARG A 346 -26.74 -21.50 12.84
N ASP A 347 -27.40 -20.39 13.13
CA ASP A 347 -28.26 -20.21 14.31
C ASP A 347 -29.60 -19.60 13.86
N ASN A 348 -30.70 -20.19 14.32
CA ASN A 348 -32.09 -19.74 13.99
C ASN A 348 -32.64 -18.81 15.07
N SER A 349 -31.85 -18.37 16.00
CA SER A 349 -32.21 -17.37 17.00
C SER A 349 -31.85 -15.95 16.55
N THR A 350 -32.51 -14.95 17.17
CA THR A 350 -32.25 -13.56 16.89
C THR A 350 -30.90 -13.14 17.47
N ALA A 351 -30.11 -12.39 16.70
CA ALA A 351 -28.87 -11.77 17.16
C ALA A 351 -29.09 -10.92 18.40
N VAL A 352 -28.18 -10.98 19.36
CA VAL A 352 -28.23 -10.19 20.59
C VAL A 352 -27.13 -9.13 20.59
N GLU A 353 -27.45 -7.94 21.05
CA GLU A 353 -26.43 -6.92 21.25
C GLU A 353 -25.45 -7.34 22.32
N SER A 354 -24.18 -7.17 22.07
CA SER A 354 -23.10 -7.49 23.01
C SER A 354 -21.97 -6.47 23.01
N THR A 355 -21.12 -6.61 23.99
CA THR A 355 -19.92 -5.76 24.16
C THR A 355 -18.71 -6.67 24.35
N TRP A 356 -17.73 -6.56 23.46
CA TRP A 356 -16.45 -7.22 23.66
C TRP A 356 -15.64 -6.47 24.73
N SER A 357 -14.88 -7.20 25.52
CA SER A 357 -14.07 -6.60 26.60
C SER A 357 -13.08 -5.57 26.04
N GLY A 358 -13.09 -4.36 26.61
CA GLY A 358 -12.24 -3.26 26.18
C GLY A 358 -12.79 -2.43 25.02
N THR A 359 -13.98 -2.74 24.48
CA THR A 359 -14.62 -1.98 23.40
C THR A 359 -15.82 -1.15 23.90
N PRO A 360 -16.33 -0.18 23.11
CA PRO A 360 -17.57 0.54 23.46
C PRO A 360 -18.77 -0.37 23.59
N LEU A 361 -19.80 0.09 24.33
CA LEU A 361 -21.00 -0.70 24.59
C LEU A 361 -21.80 -0.99 23.30
N ASN A 362 -22.33 -2.22 23.20
CA ASN A 362 -23.26 -2.68 22.17
C ASN A 362 -22.71 -2.57 20.72
N ASN A 363 -21.43 -2.68 20.56
CA ASN A 363 -20.80 -2.61 19.22
C ASN A 363 -20.57 -3.98 18.56
N HIS A 364 -21.07 -5.06 19.16
CA HIS A 364 -21.05 -6.40 18.59
C HIS A 364 -22.45 -7.00 18.49
N TRP A 365 -22.60 -7.90 17.54
CA TRP A 365 -23.68 -8.90 17.47
C TRP A 365 -23.18 -10.17 18.12
N ARG A 366 -23.96 -10.72 19.04
CA ARG A 366 -23.74 -12.06 19.57
C ARG A 366 -24.65 -13.06 18.90
N VAL A 367 -24.06 -14.12 18.38
CA VAL A 367 -24.73 -15.40 18.13
C VAL A 367 -24.83 -16.09 19.48
N PRO A 368 -26.05 -16.30 20.04
CA PRO A 368 -26.17 -16.83 21.41
C PRO A 368 -25.69 -18.28 21.55
N SER A 369 -25.96 -19.09 20.53
CA SER A 369 -25.55 -20.50 20.47
C SER A 369 -25.77 -21.03 19.07
N TRP A 370 -24.74 -21.60 18.46
CA TRP A 370 -24.90 -22.24 17.16
C TRP A 370 -25.80 -23.49 17.25
N ASP A 371 -26.80 -23.58 16.37
CA ASP A 371 -27.66 -24.76 16.21
C ASP A 371 -26.95 -25.85 15.40
N GLU A 372 -26.18 -25.43 14.37
CA GLU A 372 -25.49 -26.29 13.42
C GLU A 372 -24.11 -25.72 13.10
N GLY A 373 -23.06 -26.54 13.22
CA GLY A 373 -21.68 -26.09 13.12
C GLY A 373 -21.27 -25.22 14.31
N VAL A 374 -20.06 -24.66 14.24
CA VAL A 374 -19.50 -23.74 15.26
C VAL A 374 -18.50 -22.83 14.57
N THR A 375 -17.72 -22.02 15.32
CA THR A 375 -16.51 -21.38 14.83
C THR A 375 -15.31 -21.81 15.70
N GLU A 376 -14.13 -21.93 15.11
CA GLU A 376 -12.90 -22.26 15.79
C GLU A 376 -11.79 -21.27 15.39
N GLY A 377 -10.56 -21.46 15.90
CA GLY A 377 -9.39 -20.69 15.49
C GLY A 377 -9.22 -20.72 13.97
N GLY A 378 -8.96 -19.58 13.32
CA GLY A 378 -8.93 -19.41 11.87
C GLY A 378 -10.21 -18.83 11.27
N SER A 379 -11.34 -18.94 11.98
CA SER A 379 -12.62 -18.34 11.59
C SER A 379 -12.66 -16.83 11.77
N SER A 380 -11.73 -16.24 12.51
CA SER A 380 -11.57 -14.78 12.73
C SER A 380 -11.77 -13.98 11.47
N GLY A 381 -12.62 -12.93 11.52
CA GLY A 381 -12.92 -12.06 10.39
C GLY A 381 -13.95 -12.62 9.41
N SER A 382 -14.44 -13.83 9.61
CA SER A 382 -15.51 -14.39 8.76
C SER A 382 -16.79 -13.57 8.83
N PRO A 383 -17.53 -13.43 7.72
CA PRO A 383 -18.78 -12.67 7.69
C PRO A 383 -19.88 -13.36 8.48
N LEU A 384 -20.70 -12.55 9.16
CA LEU A 384 -22.00 -12.93 9.67
C LEU A 384 -23.06 -12.42 8.71
N PHE A 385 -23.93 -13.31 8.23
CA PHE A 385 -25.01 -13.00 7.32
C PHE A 385 -26.36 -13.03 8.03
N ASP A 386 -27.25 -12.11 7.59
CA ASP A 386 -28.66 -12.10 7.94
C ASP A 386 -29.48 -13.07 7.07
N GLU A 387 -30.80 -13.14 7.32
CA GLU A 387 -31.78 -13.92 6.55
C GLU A 387 -31.92 -13.45 5.09
N ASN A 388 -31.40 -12.28 4.72
CA ASN A 388 -31.39 -11.75 3.36
C ASN A 388 -30.03 -11.98 2.67
N HIS A 389 -29.16 -12.78 3.27
CA HIS A 389 -27.81 -13.09 2.78
C HIS A 389 -26.86 -11.87 2.70
N ARG A 390 -27.09 -10.84 3.54
CA ARG A 390 -26.27 -9.64 3.62
C ARG A 390 -25.34 -9.70 4.82
N THR A 391 -24.13 -9.20 4.65
CA THR A 391 -23.16 -9.09 5.74
C THR A 391 -23.60 -8.05 6.76
N ILE A 392 -23.73 -8.45 8.02
CA ILE A 392 -24.07 -7.59 9.15
C ILE A 392 -22.95 -7.42 10.16
N GLY A 393 -21.85 -8.17 10.00
CA GLY A 393 -20.66 -8.11 10.86
C GLY A 393 -19.57 -9.08 10.43
N GLN A 394 -18.45 -9.04 11.15
CA GLN A 394 -17.30 -9.95 11.00
C GLN A 394 -16.88 -10.51 12.36
N LEU A 395 -16.46 -11.78 12.41
CA LEU A 395 -16.14 -12.50 13.63
C LEU A 395 -14.95 -11.90 14.38
N HIS A 396 -15.22 -11.44 15.62
CA HIS A 396 -14.18 -11.06 16.58
C HIS A 396 -13.68 -12.29 17.34
N GLY A 397 -14.59 -13.08 17.90
CA GLY A 397 -14.24 -14.28 18.67
C GLY A 397 -15.41 -14.79 19.51
N GLY A 398 -15.11 -15.71 20.39
CA GLY A 398 -16.13 -16.26 21.28
C GLY A 398 -15.70 -17.54 21.98
N GLY A 399 -16.68 -18.18 22.62
CA GLY A 399 -16.49 -19.43 23.34
C GLY A 399 -16.85 -20.68 22.55
N SER A 400 -17.42 -20.56 21.34
CA SER A 400 -17.85 -21.70 20.55
C SER A 400 -16.68 -22.60 20.12
N GLY A 401 -16.97 -23.87 19.95
CA GLY A 401 -16.02 -24.90 19.52
C GLY A 401 -16.63 -26.30 19.65
N CYS A 402 -16.07 -27.27 18.94
CA CYS A 402 -16.55 -28.65 19.04
C CYS A 402 -16.39 -29.22 20.45
N GLY A 403 -17.47 -29.80 20.98
CA GLY A 403 -17.51 -30.41 22.32
C GLY A 403 -17.66 -29.43 23.47
N VAL A 404 -17.83 -28.14 23.21
CA VAL A 404 -18.10 -27.12 24.23
C VAL A 404 -19.57 -27.21 24.67
N ALA A 405 -19.81 -26.89 25.94
CA ALA A 405 -21.19 -26.90 26.47
C ALA A 405 -22.06 -25.84 25.78
N PRO A 406 -23.37 -26.10 25.53
CA PRO A 406 -24.25 -25.15 24.85
C PRO A 406 -24.25 -23.73 25.42
N SER A 407 -24.10 -23.57 26.72
CA SER A 407 -24.01 -22.25 27.38
C SER A 407 -22.74 -21.46 27.07
N GLN A 408 -21.76 -22.07 26.41
CA GLN A 408 -20.50 -21.46 25.99
C GLN A 408 -20.36 -21.38 24.48
N MET A 409 -21.35 -21.87 23.73
CA MET A 409 -21.33 -21.90 22.24
C MET A 409 -21.72 -20.56 21.60
N TRP A 410 -21.27 -19.45 22.18
CA TRP A 410 -21.55 -18.10 21.68
C TRP A 410 -20.35 -17.52 20.94
N ASP A 411 -20.64 -16.66 19.98
CA ASP A 411 -19.63 -15.86 19.26
C ASP A 411 -20.08 -14.42 19.10
N ASP A 412 -19.14 -13.49 19.19
CA ASP A 412 -19.35 -12.06 18.98
C ASP A 412 -18.76 -11.61 17.64
N TYR A 413 -19.56 -10.86 16.90
CA TYR A 413 -19.23 -10.28 15.60
C TYR A 413 -19.26 -8.75 15.69
N GLY A 414 -18.22 -8.06 15.27
CA GLY A 414 -18.23 -6.59 15.19
C GLY A 414 -19.35 -6.13 14.23
N LYS A 415 -20.20 -5.20 14.70
CA LYS A 415 -21.34 -4.71 13.93
C LYS A 415 -20.91 -3.92 12.70
N PHE A 416 -21.41 -4.30 11.53
CA PHE A 416 -21.20 -3.55 10.30
C PHE A 416 -21.73 -2.11 10.40
N SER A 417 -22.87 -1.91 11.08
CA SER A 417 -23.47 -0.59 11.33
C SER A 417 -22.60 0.34 12.17
N ILE A 418 -21.83 -0.20 13.12
CA ILE A 418 -20.86 0.56 13.92
C ILE A 418 -19.60 0.86 13.11
N SER A 419 -19.10 -0.14 12.37
CA SER A 419 -17.95 0.01 11.48
C SER A 419 -18.19 1.01 10.35
N TRP A 420 -19.46 1.26 10.01
CA TRP A 420 -19.85 2.17 8.94
C TRP A 420 -19.40 3.61 9.19
N ASP A 421 -19.68 4.15 10.35
CA ASP A 421 -19.26 5.49 10.76
C ASP A 421 -17.93 5.45 11.54
N GLY A 422 -17.61 4.30 12.14
CA GLY A 422 -16.38 4.03 12.87
C GLY A 422 -15.98 5.18 13.79
N GLU A 423 -14.74 5.64 13.68
CA GLU A 423 -14.23 6.79 14.42
C GLU A 423 -14.22 8.08 13.57
N GLY A 424 -14.92 8.09 12.44
CA GLY A 424 -15.23 9.28 11.65
C GLY A 424 -14.18 9.68 10.61
N SER A 425 -13.06 8.96 10.49
CA SER A 425 -12.04 9.25 9.47
C SER A 425 -12.06 8.21 8.33
N ASN A 426 -11.45 8.54 7.19
CA ASN A 426 -11.34 7.62 6.04
C ASN A 426 -10.63 6.31 6.41
N SER A 427 -9.67 6.36 7.32
CA SER A 427 -8.90 5.19 7.74
C SER A 427 -9.57 4.40 8.86
N THR A 428 -10.68 4.89 9.44
CA THR A 428 -11.34 4.27 10.60
C THR A 428 -12.81 3.95 10.38
N ARG A 429 -13.32 4.04 9.14
CA ARG A 429 -14.73 3.77 8.82
C ARG A 429 -14.94 3.16 7.44
N LEU A 430 -16.04 2.41 7.26
CA LEU A 430 -16.39 1.74 6.00
C LEU A 430 -17.02 2.69 4.98
N SER A 431 -17.79 3.69 5.43
CA SER A 431 -18.66 4.51 4.57
C SER A 431 -17.94 5.18 3.41
N ASN A 432 -16.72 5.69 3.62
CA ASN A 432 -15.93 6.33 2.55
C ASN A 432 -15.57 5.41 1.39
N TRP A 433 -15.49 4.10 1.64
CA TRP A 433 -15.07 3.10 0.67
C TRP A 433 -16.25 2.38 0.04
N LEU A 434 -17.25 2.04 0.86
CA LEU A 434 -18.39 1.25 0.41
C LEU A 434 -19.58 2.10 -0.05
N ASP A 435 -19.58 3.40 0.23
CA ASP A 435 -20.55 4.38 -0.29
C ASP A 435 -19.83 5.69 -0.68
N PRO A 436 -18.91 5.66 -1.65
CA PRO A 436 -18.05 6.81 -1.99
C PRO A 436 -18.82 8.03 -2.46
N SER A 437 -19.99 7.83 -3.05
CA SER A 437 -20.89 8.92 -3.50
C SER A 437 -21.86 9.39 -2.41
N ASN A 438 -21.76 8.85 -1.18
CA ASN A 438 -22.59 9.19 -0.04
C ASN A 438 -24.11 9.12 -0.34
N LEU A 439 -24.53 8.04 -0.98
CA LEU A 439 -25.94 7.80 -1.34
C LEU A 439 -26.81 7.58 -0.12
N GLY A 440 -26.23 7.25 1.03
CA GLY A 440 -26.92 6.99 2.27
C GLY A 440 -27.65 5.64 2.30
N SER A 441 -27.29 4.70 1.42
CA SER A 441 -27.88 3.37 1.37
C SER A 441 -27.77 2.66 2.72
N LEU A 442 -28.88 2.11 3.22
CA LEU A 442 -28.92 1.35 4.47
C LEU A 442 -28.49 -0.11 4.25
N PHE A 443 -28.68 -0.62 3.07
CA PHE A 443 -28.26 -1.94 2.63
C PHE A 443 -28.08 -1.95 1.11
N ILE A 444 -27.28 -2.88 0.61
CA ILE A 444 -27.20 -3.24 -0.81
C ILE A 444 -27.14 -4.75 -0.95
N ASP A 445 -27.56 -5.25 -2.10
CA ASP A 445 -27.40 -6.66 -2.44
C ASP A 445 -25.97 -6.94 -2.95
N GLY A 446 -25.59 -8.20 -3.00
CA GLY A 446 -24.30 -8.59 -3.51
C GLY A 446 -24.22 -8.49 -5.04
N LEU A 447 -23.01 -8.62 -5.55
CA LEU A 447 -22.68 -8.47 -6.96
C LEU A 447 -21.97 -9.72 -7.48
N ASP A 448 -22.55 -10.33 -8.52
CA ASP A 448 -21.87 -11.33 -9.34
C ASP A 448 -21.18 -10.64 -10.52
N PRO A 449 -19.84 -10.61 -10.57
CA PRO A 449 -19.12 -9.92 -11.64
C PRO A 449 -19.30 -10.57 -13.02
N MET A 450 -19.90 -11.76 -13.10
CA MET A 450 -20.23 -12.42 -14.37
C MET A 450 -21.63 -12.07 -14.89
N VAL A 451 -22.47 -11.45 -14.06
CA VAL A 451 -23.86 -11.10 -14.39
C VAL A 451 -24.08 -9.61 -14.14
N PRO A 452 -23.82 -8.75 -15.11
CA PRO A 452 -24.11 -7.32 -14.99
C PRO A 452 -25.60 -7.07 -14.79
N ASN A 453 -25.92 -6.13 -13.90
CA ASN A 453 -27.30 -5.75 -13.59
C ASN A 453 -27.91 -4.83 -14.67
N ALA A 454 -27.10 -4.24 -15.55
CA ALA A 454 -27.50 -3.28 -16.57
C ALA A 454 -26.99 -3.68 -17.96
N LEU A 455 -27.68 -3.25 -19.01
CA LEU A 455 -27.20 -3.38 -20.40
C LEU A 455 -26.14 -2.31 -20.71
N LEU A 456 -26.43 -1.07 -20.33
CA LEU A 456 -25.52 0.08 -20.47
C LEU A 456 -25.31 0.71 -19.10
N ASP A 457 -24.09 0.63 -18.59
CA ASP A 457 -23.68 1.19 -17.30
C ASP A 457 -22.20 1.56 -17.40
N ALA A 458 -21.93 2.87 -17.47
CA ALA A 458 -20.59 3.43 -17.54
C ALA A 458 -20.30 4.21 -16.27
N GLY A 459 -19.28 3.84 -15.54
CA GLY A 459 -18.87 4.52 -14.31
C GLY A 459 -17.65 5.41 -14.51
N ILE A 460 -17.44 6.37 -13.60
CA ILE A 460 -16.24 7.20 -13.49
C ILE A 460 -15.75 7.25 -12.04
N ASN A 461 -14.45 7.06 -11.83
CA ASN A 461 -13.85 6.99 -10.52
C ASN A 461 -12.63 7.90 -10.37
N SER A 462 -12.29 8.14 -9.09
CA SER A 462 -11.00 8.62 -8.56
C SER A 462 -10.22 9.54 -9.49
N PRO A 463 -10.46 10.85 -9.45
CA PRO A 463 -9.69 11.77 -10.24
C PRO A 463 -8.24 11.83 -9.71
N GLU A 464 -7.27 11.76 -10.63
CA GLU A 464 -5.85 11.93 -10.33
C GLU A 464 -5.38 13.29 -10.86
N ASN A 465 -4.26 13.79 -10.31
CA ASN A 465 -3.66 15.09 -10.64
C ASN A 465 -4.55 16.30 -10.28
N VAL A 466 -5.55 16.11 -9.44
CA VAL A 466 -6.46 17.13 -8.90
C VAL A 466 -6.72 16.88 -7.40
N HIS A 467 -5.71 16.43 -6.67
CA HIS A 467 -5.77 16.08 -5.26
C HIS A 467 -4.64 16.74 -4.47
N GLY A 468 -4.91 17.18 -3.24
CA GLY A 468 -3.92 17.74 -2.33
C GLY A 468 -3.29 19.05 -2.84
N ASN A 469 -2.02 19.28 -2.52
CA ASN A 469 -1.26 20.45 -2.99
C ASN A 469 -0.51 20.12 -4.30
N ILE A 470 -0.71 20.92 -5.32
CA ILE A 470 -0.05 20.80 -6.64
C ILE A 470 0.87 22.01 -6.84
N CYS A 471 2.14 21.73 -7.03
CA CYS A 471 3.22 22.71 -6.96
C CYS A 471 3.75 23.17 -8.31
N GLY A 472 4.12 24.45 -8.40
CA GLY A 472 4.97 25.01 -9.45
C GLY A 472 4.35 25.05 -10.85
N THR A 473 3.03 24.94 -10.96
CA THR A 473 2.34 24.93 -12.24
C THR A 473 1.00 25.65 -12.18
N THR A 474 0.61 26.26 -13.28
CA THR A 474 -0.75 26.75 -13.52
C THR A 474 -1.54 25.83 -14.45
N SER A 475 -0.88 24.79 -14.98
CA SER A 475 -1.45 23.90 -16.00
C SER A 475 -1.78 22.54 -15.37
N ILE A 476 -3.06 22.19 -15.37
CA ILE A 476 -3.58 20.95 -14.79
C ILE A 476 -4.13 20.07 -15.90
N SER A 477 -3.71 18.80 -15.90
CA SER A 477 -4.24 17.76 -16.77
C SER A 477 -4.86 16.68 -15.88
N PRO A 478 -6.17 16.77 -15.55
CA PRO A 478 -6.83 15.78 -14.74
C PRO A 478 -6.77 14.40 -15.42
N LYS A 479 -6.70 13.36 -14.61
CA LYS A 479 -6.93 11.99 -15.09
C LYS A 479 -8.16 11.45 -14.40
N VAL A 480 -8.96 10.70 -15.12
CA VAL A 480 -10.14 10.01 -14.62
C VAL A 480 -10.12 8.56 -15.11
N THR A 481 -10.60 7.65 -14.31
CA THR A 481 -10.74 6.26 -14.71
C THR A 481 -12.21 5.96 -14.98
N ILE A 482 -12.52 5.60 -16.23
CA ILE A 482 -13.86 5.15 -16.61
C ILE A 482 -13.93 3.62 -16.59
N SER A 483 -15.12 3.10 -16.36
CA SER A 483 -15.42 1.67 -16.31
C SER A 483 -16.65 1.34 -17.13
N ASN A 484 -16.75 0.09 -17.59
CA ASN A 484 -17.97 -0.49 -18.12
C ASN A 484 -18.53 -1.51 -17.12
N SER A 485 -19.60 -1.18 -16.42
CA SER A 485 -20.33 -2.08 -15.52
C SER A 485 -21.54 -2.75 -16.18
N GLY A 486 -21.86 -2.34 -17.42
CA GLY A 486 -22.91 -2.93 -18.22
C GLY A 486 -22.51 -4.21 -18.97
N SER A 487 -23.48 -4.96 -19.45
CA SER A 487 -23.26 -6.18 -20.25
C SER A 487 -22.87 -5.90 -21.70
N THR A 488 -23.18 -4.70 -22.20
CA THR A 488 -22.82 -4.27 -23.57
C THR A 488 -21.43 -3.65 -23.58
N THR A 489 -20.58 -4.07 -24.51
CA THR A 489 -19.26 -3.42 -24.69
C THR A 489 -19.41 -1.93 -24.87
N LEU A 490 -18.76 -1.15 -24.01
CA LEU A 490 -18.74 0.30 -24.09
C LEU A 490 -17.77 0.76 -25.18
N THR A 491 -18.27 1.44 -26.18
CA THR A 491 -17.48 1.90 -27.35
C THR A 491 -17.35 3.42 -27.44
N SER A 492 -18.24 4.14 -26.76
CA SER A 492 -18.20 5.60 -26.69
C SER A 492 -18.90 6.10 -25.44
N LEU A 493 -18.46 7.24 -24.93
CA LEU A 493 -19.17 8.01 -23.90
C LEU A 493 -18.67 9.45 -23.86
N ASP A 494 -19.47 10.35 -23.31
CA ASP A 494 -19.12 11.73 -23.05
C ASP A 494 -18.65 11.89 -21.60
N ILE A 495 -17.47 12.48 -21.39
CA ILE A 495 -16.99 12.88 -20.07
C ILE A 495 -17.18 14.39 -19.98
N ASN A 496 -18.18 14.83 -19.21
CA ASN A 496 -18.38 16.25 -18.91
C ASN A 496 -17.57 16.58 -17.64
N TYR A 497 -16.73 17.60 -17.71
CA TYR A 497 -15.86 17.94 -16.58
C TYR A 497 -15.63 19.44 -16.46
N GLY A 498 -15.08 19.85 -15.34
CA GLY A 498 -14.73 21.24 -15.11
C GLY A 498 -14.24 21.52 -13.71
N PHE A 499 -14.12 22.81 -13.43
CA PHE A 499 -13.55 23.30 -12.18
C PHE A 499 -14.50 24.31 -11.53
N ASP A 500 -14.42 24.41 -10.18
CA ASP A 500 -15.10 25.42 -9.38
C ASP A 500 -16.62 25.47 -9.61
N GLY A 501 -17.23 24.28 -9.61
CA GLY A 501 -18.68 24.10 -9.74
C GLY A 501 -19.21 24.20 -11.17
N THR A 502 -18.34 24.18 -12.18
CA THR A 502 -18.73 24.13 -13.59
C THR A 502 -18.31 22.81 -14.22
N THR A 503 -19.16 22.24 -15.10
CA THR A 503 -18.86 21.03 -15.91
C THR A 503 -19.15 21.30 -17.37
N ASN A 504 -18.59 22.39 -17.91
CA ASN A 504 -18.85 22.88 -19.26
C ASN A 504 -17.84 22.39 -20.30
N LEU A 505 -16.85 21.62 -19.92
CA LEU A 505 -15.90 20.96 -20.82
C LEU A 505 -16.37 19.55 -21.11
N ILE A 506 -16.21 19.12 -22.36
CA ILE A 506 -16.63 17.77 -22.79
C ILE A 506 -15.45 17.08 -23.46
N TYR A 507 -15.16 15.86 -23.02
CA TYR A 507 -14.25 14.95 -23.68
C TYR A 507 -15.03 13.75 -24.22
N ASN A 508 -15.10 13.61 -25.55
CA ASN A 508 -15.76 12.47 -26.18
C ASN A 508 -14.77 11.30 -26.26
N TRP A 509 -14.98 10.31 -25.42
CA TRP A 509 -14.18 9.09 -25.43
C TRP A 509 -14.71 8.08 -26.43
N THR A 510 -13.81 7.41 -27.13
CA THR A 510 -14.10 6.27 -28.00
C THR A 510 -13.08 5.16 -27.78
N GLY A 511 -13.53 3.92 -27.71
CA GLY A 511 -12.66 2.78 -27.43
C GLY A 511 -13.40 1.46 -27.51
N SER A 512 -12.99 0.51 -26.69
CA SER A 512 -13.68 -0.76 -26.53
C SER A 512 -13.39 -1.30 -25.12
N LEU A 513 -14.35 -1.16 -24.23
CA LEU A 513 -14.29 -1.74 -22.87
C LEU A 513 -15.35 -2.82 -22.78
N SER A 514 -14.90 -4.06 -22.60
CA SER A 514 -15.78 -5.17 -22.21
C SER A 514 -16.28 -4.95 -20.79
N THR A 515 -17.32 -5.67 -20.41
CA THR A 515 -17.85 -5.66 -19.04
C THR A 515 -16.75 -5.75 -17.99
N TYR A 516 -16.81 -4.88 -16.99
CA TYR A 516 -15.86 -4.70 -15.86
C TYR A 516 -14.43 -4.28 -16.26
N GLN A 517 -14.20 -3.90 -17.50
CA GLN A 517 -12.93 -3.26 -17.88
C GLN A 517 -12.94 -1.77 -17.54
N THR A 518 -11.76 -1.27 -17.26
CA THR A 518 -11.50 0.15 -16.96
C THR A 518 -10.43 0.71 -17.88
N VAL A 519 -10.43 2.02 -18.05
CA VAL A 519 -9.33 2.76 -18.69
C VAL A 519 -9.16 4.12 -18.03
N THR A 520 -7.91 4.49 -17.76
CA THR A 520 -7.56 5.82 -17.26
C THR A 520 -7.34 6.76 -18.45
N ILE A 521 -8.00 7.91 -18.41
CA ILE A 521 -7.98 8.93 -19.46
C ILE A 521 -7.37 10.19 -18.90
N THR A 522 -6.38 10.75 -19.60
CA THR A 522 -5.88 12.10 -19.34
C THR A 522 -6.74 13.10 -20.07
N LEU A 523 -7.41 13.97 -19.32
CA LEU A 523 -8.23 15.03 -19.87
C LEU A 523 -7.36 16.18 -20.37
N PRO A 524 -7.88 17.00 -21.33
CA PRO A 524 -7.18 18.17 -21.83
C PRO A 524 -6.72 19.10 -20.73
N THR A 525 -5.54 19.69 -20.93
CA THR A 525 -4.93 20.62 -19.99
C THR A 525 -5.78 21.88 -19.83
N SER A 526 -6.02 22.27 -18.59
CA SER A 526 -6.65 23.54 -18.22
C SER A 526 -5.66 24.42 -17.48
N THR A 527 -5.78 25.74 -17.62
CA THR A 527 -4.96 26.70 -16.87
C THR A 527 -5.83 27.36 -15.80
N LEU A 528 -5.39 27.29 -14.54
CA LEU A 528 -6.08 27.83 -13.39
C LEU A 528 -5.20 28.87 -12.66
N ALA A 529 -5.84 29.73 -11.88
CA ALA A 529 -5.13 30.61 -10.96
C ALA A 529 -4.58 29.82 -9.76
N GLY A 530 -3.71 30.43 -8.93
CA GLY A 530 -3.33 29.82 -7.66
C GLY A 530 -4.47 29.84 -6.64
N GLY A 531 -4.51 28.84 -5.78
CA GLY A 531 -5.49 28.72 -4.71
C GLY A 531 -6.25 27.39 -4.71
N ILE A 532 -7.29 27.32 -3.87
CA ILE A 532 -8.12 26.13 -3.71
C ILE A 532 -9.11 26.04 -4.86
N HIS A 533 -9.15 24.89 -5.52
CA HIS A 533 -10.05 24.55 -6.60
C HIS A 533 -10.80 23.26 -6.32
N SER A 534 -11.99 23.11 -6.87
CA SER A 534 -12.70 21.85 -6.97
C SER A 534 -12.70 21.37 -8.42
N PHE A 535 -12.48 20.07 -8.60
CA PHE A 535 -12.66 19.37 -9.87
C PHE A 535 -13.92 18.51 -9.79
N SER A 536 -14.70 18.49 -10.86
CA SER A 536 -15.86 17.60 -11.00
C SER A 536 -15.90 17.01 -12.39
N ALA A 537 -16.27 15.76 -12.51
CA ALA A 537 -16.50 15.09 -13.78
C ALA A 537 -17.69 14.13 -13.69
N ASN A 538 -18.43 13.99 -14.79
CA ASN A 538 -19.46 12.97 -14.92
C ASN A 538 -19.46 12.36 -16.32
N VAL A 539 -19.84 11.07 -16.40
CA VAL A 539 -20.05 10.34 -17.66
C VAL A 539 -21.49 10.48 -18.12
N ALA A 540 -21.69 10.43 -19.42
CA ALA A 540 -23.02 10.49 -20.05
C ALA A 540 -22.99 9.82 -21.42
N ASN A 541 -24.20 9.47 -21.93
CA ASN A 541 -24.43 8.93 -23.26
C ASN A 541 -23.59 7.67 -23.61
N PRO A 542 -23.51 6.64 -22.73
CA PRO A 542 -22.79 5.41 -23.05
C PRO A 542 -23.36 4.80 -24.35
N ASN A 543 -22.49 4.59 -25.33
CA ASN A 543 -22.86 4.11 -26.67
C ASN A 543 -24.01 4.93 -27.35
N GLY A 544 -24.18 6.19 -26.97
CA GLY A 544 -25.28 7.06 -27.43
C GLY A 544 -26.64 6.74 -26.78
N GLY A 545 -26.71 5.90 -25.75
CA GLY A 545 -27.89 5.55 -24.98
C GLY A 545 -27.95 6.25 -23.63
N SER A 546 -28.94 5.87 -22.81
CA SER A 546 -29.05 6.30 -21.41
C SER A 546 -28.28 5.34 -20.53
N ASP A 547 -27.57 5.85 -19.54
CA ASP A 547 -27.01 5.06 -18.47
C ASP A 547 -28.11 4.51 -17.57
N GLU A 548 -28.02 3.22 -17.23
CA GLU A 548 -29.02 2.54 -16.39
C GLU A 548 -28.70 2.63 -14.90
N ASN A 549 -27.46 3.08 -14.55
CA ASN A 549 -27.02 3.21 -13.16
C ASN A 549 -26.32 4.57 -12.94
N ILE A 550 -27.09 5.60 -12.75
CA ILE A 550 -26.59 6.98 -12.56
C ILE A 550 -25.77 7.21 -11.28
N ASN A 551 -25.69 6.20 -10.38
CA ASN A 551 -25.03 6.35 -9.09
C ASN A 551 -23.50 6.31 -9.18
N ASN A 552 -22.93 5.77 -10.26
CA ASN A 552 -21.50 5.71 -10.52
C ASN A 552 -21.02 6.67 -11.62
N ASP A 553 -21.91 7.57 -12.09
CA ASP A 553 -21.66 8.49 -13.20
C ASP A 553 -20.80 9.70 -12.83
N SER A 554 -20.53 9.99 -11.57
CA SER A 554 -19.88 11.22 -11.16
C SER A 554 -18.75 11.02 -10.17
N THR A 555 -17.76 11.90 -10.27
CA THR A 555 -16.63 11.99 -9.33
C THR A 555 -16.23 13.43 -9.11
N SER A 556 -15.65 13.75 -7.95
CA SER A 556 -15.13 15.07 -7.65
C SER A 556 -13.99 14.98 -6.64
N ASP A 557 -13.11 15.99 -6.66
CA ASP A 557 -12.06 16.17 -5.67
C ASP A 557 -11.72 17.66 -5.51
N THR A 558 -10.97 18.00 -4.46
CA THR A 558 -10.49 19.35 -4.20
C THR A 558 -8.98 19.36 -4.10
N PHE A 559 -8.35 20.39 -4.64
CA PHE A 559 -6.91 20.56 -4.63
C PHE A 559 -6.53 22.03 -4.42
N ASN A 560 -5.31 22.25 -3.94
CA ASN A 560 -4.76 23.59 -3.80
C ASN A 560 -3.60 23.76 -4.80
N LEU A 561 -3.71 24.75 -5.66
CA LEU A 561 -2.71 25.04 -6.69
C LEU A 561 -1.71 26.08 -6.16
N VAL A 562 -0.53 25.62 -5.84
CA VAL A 562 0.57 26.41 -5.29
C VAL A 562 1.47 26.84 -6.44
N ILE A 563 1.18 27.97 -7.07
CA ILE A 563 1.90 28.43 -8.29
C ILE A 563 3.28 29.00 -7.98
N ASP A 564 3.42 29.65 -6.82
CA ASP A 564 4.68 30.24 -6.33
C ASP A 564 5.27 29.32 -5.26
N GLY A 565 5.74 28.13 -5.65
CA GLY A 565 6.27 27.14 -4.72
C GLY A 565 7.06 26.04 -5.40
N GLU A 566 7.69 25.20 -4.58
CA GLU A 566 8.45 24.03 -5.01
C GLU A 566 8.14 22.81 -4.13
N ILE A 567 8.51 21.61 -4.60
CA ILE A 567 8.36 20.38 -3.81
C ILE A 567 9.64 20.11 -3.06
N ASP A 568 9.67 20.48 -1.79
CA ASP A 568 10.75 20.13 -0.88
C ASP A 568 10.50 18.81 -0.19
N THR A 569 11.55 18.10 0.19
CA THR A 569 11.41 16.78 0.83
C THR A 569 12.02 16.78 2.22
N LEU A 570 11.20 16.50 3.23
CA LEU A 570 11.69 16.12 4.55
C LEU A 570 12.20 14.68 4.48
N ASN A 571 13.47 14.47 4.77
CA ASN A 571 14.09 13.18 4.98
C ASN A 571 14.35 13.03 6.48
N LEU A 572 13.53 12.26 7.16
CA LEU A 572 13.62 12.03 8.61
C LEU A 572 14.08 10.60 8.86
N THR A 573 15.26 10.45 9.44
CA THR A 573 15.78 9.18 9.92
C THR A 573 15.45 9.05 11.39
N LEU A 574 14.52 8.18 11.73
CA LEU A 574 14.13 7.88 13.10
C LEU A 574 15.17 6.95 13.76
N ASP A 575 15.27 7.01 15.06
CA ASP A 575 15.89 5.98 15.88
C ASP A 575 14.96 4.76 16.07
N GLU A 576 15.14 3.95 17.11
CA GLU A 576 14.29 2.77 17.37
C GLU A 576 12.91 3.10 17.95
N TYR A 577 12.69 4.33 18.51
CA TYR A 577 11.45 4.74 19.18
C TYR A 577 10.66 5.78 18.38
N GLY A 578 10.27 5.40 17.16
CA GLY A 578 9.48 6.27 16.28
C GLY A 578 8.13 6.71 16.87
N SER A 579 7.57 5.97 17.83
CA SER A 579 6.29 6.29 18.47
C SER A 579 6.33 7.54 19.36
N GLU A 580 7.52 8.02 19.71
CA GLU A 580 7.74 9.21 20.53
C GLU A 580 7.89 10.48 19.67
N ILE A 581 8.16 10.31 18.36
CA ILE A 581 8.53 11.40 17.46
C ILE A 581 7.31 11.94 16.72
N THR A 582 7.10 13.24 16.89
CA THR A 582 6.13 14.04 16.12
C THR A 582 6.81 15.27 15.54
N TRP A 583 6.28 15.80 14.44
CA TRP A 583 6.78 17.04 13.87
C TRP A 583 5.67 17.88 13.25
N THR A 584 5.90 19.18 13.19
CA THR A 584 5.01 20.16 12.54
C THR A 584 5.83 21.15 11.73
N LEU A 585 5.27 21.56 10.58
CA LEU A 585 5.74 22.67 9.79
C LEU A 585 4.67 23.75 9.78
N LYS A 586 5.02 24.98 10.21
CA LYS A 586 4.12 26.11 10.25
C LYS A 586 4.56 27.21 9.30
N ASP A 587 3.60 27.93 8.74
CA ASP A 587 3.84 29.13 7.95
C ASP A 587 4.04 30.37 8.83
N VAL A 588 4.23 31.52 8.20
CA VAL A 588 4.41 32.82 8.89
C VAL A 588 3.20 33.27 9.72
N ASN A 589 2.01 32.72 9.48
CA ASN A 589 0.79 32.97 10.23
C ASN A 589 0.64 32.04 11.45
N SER A 590 1.60 31.12 11.63
CA SER A 590 1.57 30.03 12.62
C SER A 590 0.54 28.93 12.29
N ASP A 591 0.02 28.88 11.06
CA ASP A 591 -0.85 27.80 10.60
C ASP A 591 0.00 26.56 10.28
N ILE A 592 -0.45 25.38 10.75
CA ILE A 592 0.22 24.11 10.45
C ILE A 592 -0.08 23.75 8.99
N VAL A 593 0.96 23.77 8.15
CA VAL A 593 0.86 23.39 6.73
C VAL A 593 1.18 21.93 6.49
N TYR A 594 2.04 21.33 7.30
CA TYR A 594 2.35 19.90 7.31
C TYR A 594 2.62 19.42 8.73
N SER A 595 2.35 18.15 8.99
CA SER A 595 2.69 17.47 10.24
C SER A 595 2.85 15.96 10.01
N GLY A 596 3.51 15.27 10.93
CA GLY A 596 3.65 13.83 10.90
C GLY A 596 4.03 13.24 12.25
N GLY A 597 3.95 11.92 12.35
CA GLY A 597 4.11 11.17 13.59
C GLY A 597 2.80 11.05 14.40
N PRO A 598 2.77 10.26 15.50
CA PRO A 598 3.88 9.36 15.84
C PRO A 598 4.08 8.25 14.81
N PHE A 599 5.29 7.71 14.74
CA PHE A 599 5.66 6.63 13.82
C PHE A 599 5.70 5.29 14.56
N SER A 600 5.90 4.19 13.82
CA SER A 600 6.06 2.87 14.45
C SER A 600 7.49 2.69 14.97
N ASP A 601 7.64 2.04 16.12
CA ASP A 601 8.94 1.65 16.66
C ASP A 601 9.61 0.58 15.79
N ALA A 602 10.93 0.67 15.70
CA ALA A 602 11.74 -0.33 15.03
C ALA A 602 12.32 -1.35 16.03
N ALA A 603 12.64 -2.54 15.57
CA ALA A 603 13.31 -3.53 16.41
C ALA A 603 14.77 -3.13 16.60
N SER A 604 15.19 -3.01 17.88
CA SER A 604 16.56 -2.81 18.39
C SER A 604 17.60 -2.25 17.39
N CYS A 605 17.85 -0.95 17.50
CA CYS A 605 18.86 -0.20 16.75
C CYS A 605 18.79 -0.26 15.21
N VAL A 606 17.59 -0.23 14.66
CA VAL A 606 17.36 -0.07 13.22
C VAL A 606 16.79 1.33 12.96
N THR A 607 17.55 2.18 12.28
CA THR A 607 17.07 3.51 11.88
C THR A 607 16.07 3.38 10.71
N THR A 608 14.94 4.08 10.80
CA THR A 608 13.93 4.10 9.74
C THR A 608 13.91 5.44 9.02
N LEU A 609 14.09 5.43 7.70
CA LEU A 609 14.03 6.65 6.89
C LEU A 609 12.59 6.92 6.42
N VAL A 610 12.03 8.03 6.86
CA VAL A 610 10.73 8.56 6.42
C VAL A 610 10.98 9.71 5.45
N LYS A 611 10.36 9.66 4.26
CA LYS A 611 10.43 10.73 3.25
C LYS A 611 9.06 11.34 3.05
N VAL A 612 8.96 12.66 3.26
CA VAL A 612 7.71 13.41 3.10
C VAL A 612 7.91 14.53 2.07
N PRO A 613 7.42 14.38 0.85
CA PRO A 613 7.38 15.48 -0.11
C PRO A 613 6.37 16.54 0.33
N MET A 614 6.76 17.78 0.35
CA MET A 614 5.96 18.92 0.80
C MET A 614 5.94 19.98 -0.30
N CYS A 615 4.75 20.33 -0.76
CA CYS A 615 4.57 21.45 -1.68
C CYS A 615 4.50 22.75 -0.88
N LEU A 616 5.53 23.54 -0.91
CA LEU A 616 5.68 24.74 -0.11
C LEU A 616 5.69 26.00 -0.98
N ASN A 617 4.91 27.01 -0.59
CA ASN A 617 4.98 28.35 -1.17
C ASN A 617 6.35 28.99 -0.89
N TYR A 618 6.77 29.92 -1.73
CA TYR A 618 7.88 30.79 -1.37
C TYR A 618 7.51 31.59 -0.11
N GLY A 619 8.35 31.54 0.89
CA GLY A 619 8.11 32.14 2.18
C GLY A 619 8.93 31.50 3.29
N CYS A 620 8.71 31.93 4.53
CA CYS A 620 9.42 31.42 5.69
C CYS A 620 8.55 30.46 6.49
N TYR A 621 9.18 29.43 7.04
CA TYR A 621 8.55 28.34 7.77
C TYR A 621 9.25 28.07 9.08
N ASP A 622 8.50 27.52 10.01
CA ASP A 622 8.93 27.08 11.34
C ASP A 622 8.77 25.57 11.43
N PHE A 623 9.86 24.82 11.38
CA PHE A 623 9.88 23.38 11.54
C PHE A 623 10.15 23.03 12.99
N THR A 624 9.25 22.30 13.62
CA THR A 624 9.38 21.79 15.00
C THR A 624 9.29 20.29 15.00
N ILE A 625 10.30 19.63 15.55
CA ILE A 625 10.30 18.20 15.87
C ILE A 625 10.24 18.01 17.38
N LYS A 626 9.52 17.01 17.85
CA LYS A 626 9.32 16.70 19.26
C LYS A 626 9.53 15.25 19.54
N ASP A 627 10.07 15.00 20.71
CA ASP A 627 10.05 13.74 21.42
C ASP A 627 9.09 13.91 22.61
N ASP A 628 7.97 13.23 22.56
CA ASP A 628 6.87 13.45 23.51
C ASP A 628 6.95 12.55 24.77
N VAL A 629 7.97 11.65 24.89
CA VAL A 629 8.03 10.67 25.99
C VAL A 629 9.29 10.79 26.84
N PHE A 630 10.49 10.55 26.31
CA PHE A 630 11.71 10.54 27.10
C PHE A 630 12.52 11.82 26.99
N GLY A 631 12.36 12.59 25.94
CA GLY A 631 13.00 13.87 25.76
C GLY A 631 14.51 13.74 25.49
N ASP A 632 14.91 12.72 24.75
CA ASP A 632 16.28 12.49 24.25
C ASP A 632 16.38 12.70 22.73
N GLY A 633 15.27 13.09 22.10
CA GLY A 633 15.22 13.52 20.69
C GLY A 633 15.15 12.34 19.74
N LEU A 634 16.10 12.25 18.81
CA LEU A 634 16.26 11.12 17.88
C LEU A 634 17.47 10.25 18.28
N SER A 635 17.72 10.09 19.60
CA SER A 635 18.95 9.49 20.11
C SER A 635 18.67 8.45 21.17
N THR A 636 18.98 7.21 20.89
CA THR A 636 19.06 6.12 21.86
C THR A 636 20.46 5.54 21.88
N SER A 637 20.85 4.76 22.94
CA SER A 637 22.20 4.26 23.13
C SER A 637 22.76 3.52 21.91
N GLY A 638 23.34 4.25 20.97
CA GLY A 638 24.00 3.75 19.78
C GLY A 638 23.15 3.77 18.50
N CYS A 639 21.96 4.34 18.53
CA CYS A 639 21.09 4.57 17.38
C CYS A 639 20.75 6.04 17.27
N GLU A 640 21.46 6.73 16.42
CA GLU A 640 21.31 8.16 16.22
C GLU A 640 20.53 8.45 14.94
N GLY A 641 19.35 9.05 15.08
CA GLY A 641 18.57 9.55 13.96
C GLY A 641 19.10 10.90 13.43
N SER A 642 18.42 11.43 12.43
CA SER A 642 18.78 12.72 11.82
C SER A 642 17.63 13.22 10.97
N TYR A 643 17.62 14.49 10.57
CA TYR A 643 16.75 14.92 9.48
C TYR A 643 17.42 15.98 8.61
N ASN A 644 16.92 16.09 7.39
CA ASN A 644 17.13 17.26 6.55
C ASN A 644 15.89 17.56 5.72
N ILE A 645 15.73 18.82 5.32
CA ILE A 645 14.79 19.24 4.29
C ILE A 645 15.61 19.64 3.07
N THR A 646 15.27 19.04 1.93
CA THR A 646 16.00 19.23 0.67
C THR A 646 15.11 19.78 -0.42
N ARG A 647 15.69 20.63 -1.30
CA ARG A 647 15.08 21.10 -2.53
C ARG A 647 14.99 19.98 -3.58
N PRO A 648 14.26 20.19 -4.70
CA PRO A 648 14.21 19.25 -5.83
C PRO A 648 15.58 18.91 -6.44
N ASP A 649 16.56 19.78 -6.33
CA ASP A 649 17.93 19.56 -6.80
C ASP A 649 18.82 18.84 -5.77
N ASN A 650 18.26 18.38 -4.64
CA ASN A 650 18.89 17.78 -3.48
C ASN A 650 19.81 18.74 -2.69
N SER A 651 19.76 20.04 -2.89
CA SER A 651 20.41 20.99 -1.99
C SER A 651 19.70 21.02 -0.64
N ILE A 652 20.46 21.06 0.45
CA ILE A 652 19.93 21.04 1.82
C ILE A 652 19.48 22.46 2.19
N ILE A 653 18.26 22.57 2.70
CA ILE A 653 17.69 23.80 3.25
C ILE A 653 18.00 23.91 4.75
N ILE A 654 17.63 22.88 5.51
CA ILE A 654 17.98 22.73 6.93
C ILE A 654 18.36 21.28 7.20
N GLU A 655 19.16 21.06 8.25
CA GLU A 655 19.53 19.72 8.70
C GLU A 655 19.76 19.65 10.20
N LEU A 656 19.54 18.46 10.77
CA LEU A 656 20.02 18.02 12.06
C LEU A 656 20.87 16.78 11.85
N LEU A 657 22.14 16.86 12.18
CA LEU A 657 23.06 15.73 12.04
C LEU A 657 22.83 14.71 13.15
N SER A 658 23.18 13.45 12.90
CA SER A 658 23.11 12.39 13.92
C SER A 658 23.98 12.67 15.15
N THR A 659 25.04 13.50 15.03
CA THR A 659 25.84 13.96 16.18
C THR A 659 25.07 14.88 17.12
N ASP A 660 24.00 15.49 16.65
CA ASP A 660 23.17 16.45 17.38
C ASP A 660 21.76 15.87 17.65
N ALA A 661 21.58 14.55 17.45
CA ALA A 661 20.31 13.85 17.55
C ALA A 661 19.63 13.98 18.93
N ASN A 662 20.42 14.10 20.01
CA ASN A 662 19.89 14.37 21.35
C ASN A 662 19.59 15.86 21.51
N PHE A 663 18.44 16.28 21.05
CA PHE A 663 17.99 17.68 21.14
C PHE A 663 17.04 17.97 22.32
N GLY A 664 16.74 16.96 23.14
CA GLY A 664 15.78 17.09 24.24
C GLY A 664 14.32 16.91 23.73
N ALA A 665 13.36 17.37 24.52
CA ALA A 665 11.92 17.16 24.24
C ALA A 665 11.40 17.90 22.99
N SER A 666 12.12 18.90 22.46
CA SER A 666 11.75 19.54 21.19
C SER A 666 12.88 20.35 20.59
N PHE A 667 12.94 20.38 19.27
CA PHE A 667 13.88 21.18 18.51
C PHE A 667 13.16 21.96 17.41
N ASN A 668 13.57 23.21 17.21
CA ASN A 668 12.93 24.12 16.26
C ASN A 668 13.97 24.73 15.33
N GLN A 669 13.66 24.76 14.04
CA GLN A 669 14.48 25.44 13.03
C GLN A 669 13.57 26.25 12.09
N ASN A 670 13.96 27.52 11.87
CA ASN A 670 13.29 28.38 10.90
C ASN A 670 14.06 28.38 9.59
N PHE A 671 13.35 28.33 8.48
CA PHE A 671 13.95 28.45 7.15
C PHE A 671 13.03 29.22 6.20
N CYS A 672 13.59 29.72 5.11
CA CYS A 672 12.81 30.37 4.06
C CYS A 672 13.10 29.73 2.70
N ILE A 673 12.08 29.64 1.87
CA ILE A 673 12.15 29.21 0.49
C ILE A 673 11.95 30.45 -0.38
N ASP A 674 12.94 30.77 -1.19
CA ASP A 674 12.90 31.90 -2.11
C ASP A 674 12.70 31.40 -3.54
N SER A 675 11.98 32.17 -4.35
CA SER A 675 11.94 31.94 -5.79
C SER A 675 13.37 31.93 -6.32
N ASN A 676 13.76 30.91 -7.07
CA ASN A 676 15.05 30.80 -7.74
C ASN A 676 15.31 31.93 -8.74
N LEU A 677 15.35 33.15 -8.25
CA LEU A 677 16.14 34.20 -8.85
C LEU A 677 17.56 33.95 -8.36
N THR A 678 18.36 33.29 -9.19
CA THR A 678 19.77 33.01 -8.98
C THR A 678 20.52 34.27 -8.56
N VAL A 679 20.61 34.50 -7.25
CA VAL A 679 21.69 35.26 -6.64
C VAL A 679 21.99 34.60 -5.30
N ASN A 680 23.04 33.81 -5.26
CA ASN A 680 23.69 33.33 -4.03
C ASN A 680 24.27 34.54 -3.26
N GLU A 681 23.47 35.51 -2.84
CA GLU A 681 23.96 36.74 -2.20
C GLU A 681 24.10 36.64 -0.69
N LEU A 682 23.37 35.77 0.01
CA LEU A 682 23.33 35.88 1.48
C LEU A 682 24.36 35.03 2.24
N PHE A 683 24.85 33.93 1.69
CA PHE A 683 25.82 33.08 2.41
C PHE A 683 27.27 33.61 2.40
N PHE A 684 27.65 34.42 1.39
CA PHE A 684 29.00 34.92 1.24
C PHE A 684 29.17 36.39 1.67
N ASP A 685 28.08 37.11 1.92
CA ASP A 685 28.15 38.56 2.20
C ASP A 685 28.93 38.86 3.50
N ASN A 686 28.84 38.02 4.51
CA ASN A 686 29.56 38.15 5.77
C ASN A 686 31.02 37.71 5.73
N GLN A 687 31.48 37.07 4.65
CA GLN A 687 32.84 36.56 4.53
C GLN A 687 33.78 37.46 3.73
N ILE A 688 33.25 38.43 2.96
CA ILE A 688 34.04 39.34 2.16
C ILE A 688 34.01 40.75 2.78
N LEU A 689 35.16 41.25 3.10
CA LEU A 689 35.35 42.59 3.66
C LEU A 689 36.07 43.48 2.66
N VAL A 690 35.57 44.70 2.46
CA VAL A 690 36.24 45.76 1.69
C VAL A 690 36.48 46.92 2.63
N TYR A 691 37.78 47.18 2.88
CA TYR A 691 38.18 48.22 3.82
C TYR A 691 39.49 48.93 3.41
N PRO A 692 39.70 50.18 3.87
CA PRO A 692 38.72 51.01 4.54
C PRO A 692 37.58 51.44 3.63
N ASN A 693 36.39 51.59 4.18
CA ASN A 693 35.24 52.17 3.49
C ASN A 693 34.61 53.23 4.40
N PRO A 694 34.71 54.52 4.08
CA PRO A 694 35.23 55.12 2.86
C PRO A 694 36.78 55.07 2.74
N ALA A 695 37.29 55.00 1.49
CA ALA A 695 38.71 54.98 1.14
C ALA A 695 39.17 56.29 0.52
N SER A 696 40.51 56.57 0.63
CA SER A 696 41.10 57.75 0.00
C SER A 696 42.28 57.41 -0.90
N THR A 697 43.03 56.36 -0.63
CA THR A 697 44.24 55.98 -1.37
C THR A 697 44.23 54.52 -1.79
N GLU A 698 43.84 53.62 -0.93
CA GLU A 698 43.86 52.17 -1.17
C GLU A 698 42.64 51.51 -0.54
N ILE A 699 42.09 50.47 -1.15
CA ILE A 699 41.17 49.51 -0.54
C ILE A 699 41.79 48.13 -0.50
N THR A 700 41.50 47.41 0.57
CA THR A 700 41.84 46.00 0.71
C THR A 700 40.53 45.19 0.60
N ILE A 701 40.53 44.22 -0.28
CA ILE A 701 39.43 43.27 -0.51
C ILE A 701 39.88 41.96 0.12
N ASP A 702 39.29 41.60 1.26
CA ASP A 702 39.57 40.35 1.98
C ASP A 702 38.49 39.33 1.57
N THR A 703 38.90 38.32 0.83
CA THR A 703 38.05 37.26 0.31
C THR A 703 38.13 35.97 1.13
N LYS A 704 38.92 35.97 2.22
CA LYS A 704 39.14 34.83 3.14
C LYS A 704 39.41 33.52 2.39
N TYR A 705 38.39 32.63 2.35
CA TYR A 705 38.49 31.29 1.76
C TYR A 705 37.84 31.17 0.37
N LEU A 706 37.36 32.29 -0.18
CA LEU A 706 36.67 32.32 -1.45
C LEU A 706 37.69 32.47 -2.59
N ASN A 707 38.29 31.47 -3.09
CA ASN A 707 39.27 31.54 -4.19
C ASN A 707 38.65 32.19 -5.45
N PRO A 708 38.56 33.56 -5.54
CA PRO A 708 37.95 34.23 -6.68
C PRO A 708 38.83 34.13 -7.91
N SER A 709 38.18 34.04 -9.07
CA SER A 709 38.85 34.01 -10.36
C SER A 709 39.07 35.41 -10.96
N LYS A 710 38.31 36.41 -10.48
CA LYS A 710 38.40 37.79 -10.98
C LYS A 710 37.82 38.78 -9.96
N ILE A 711 38.44 39.95 -9.84
CA ILE A 711 37.92 41.12 -9.13
C ILE A 711 37.84 42.28 -10.11
N GLU A 712 36.71 43.01 -10.13
CA GLU A 712 36.46 44.21 -10.89
C GLU A 712 35.95 45.30 -9.96
N VAL A 713 36.47 46.54 -10.12
CA VAL A 713 35.86 47.72 -9.49
C VAL A 713 35.19 48.52 -10.57
N MET A 714 33.91 48.82 -10.36
CA MET A 714 33.08 49.52 -11.35
C MET A 714 32.47 50.79 -10.76
N SER A 715 32.29 51.81 -11.60
CA SER A 715 31.46 52.94 -11.23
C SER A 715 29.98 52.54 -11.14
N ILE A 716 29.15 53.36 -10.50
CA ILE A 716 27.69 53.13 -10.36
C ILE A 716 26.93 53.02 -11.71
N VAL A 717 27.55 53.46 -12.79
CA VAL A 717 27.01 53.34 -14.17
C VAL A 717 27.56 52.07 -14.87
N GLY A 718 28.24 51.17 -14.15
CA GLY A 718 28.72 49.89 -14.68
C GLY A 718 30.04 49.96 -15.47
N GLN A 719 30.74 51.13 -15.52
CA GLN A 719 32.04 51.22 -16.16
C GLN A 719 33.12 50.62 -15.28
N SER A 720 33.85 49.61 -15.76
CA SER A 720 35.00 49.03 -15.05
C SER A 720 36.16 50.01 -15.04
N VAL A 721 36.63 50.33 -13.81
CA VAL A 721 37.78 51.23 -13.55
C VAL A 721 39.02 50.46 -13.10
N TYR A 722 38.86 49.21 -12.63
CA TYR A 722 39.94 48.34 -12.28
C TYR A 722 39.52 46.89 -12.49
N THR A 723 40.45 46.05 -12.95
CA THR A 723 40.20 44.61 -13.13
C THR A 723 41.49 43.84 -12.85
N THR A 724 41.39 42.74 -12.09
CA THR A 724 42.47 41.78 -11.92
C THR A 724 41.99 40.35 -11.92
N THR A 725 42.75 39.45 -12.52
CA THR A 725 42.62 37.99 -12.45
C THR A 725 43.70 37.36 -11.57
N GLU A 726 44.68 38.16 -11.13
CA GLU A 726 45.67 37.75 -10.10
C GLU A 726 45.09 38.09 -8.74
N VAL A 727 44.32 37.18 -8.18
CA VAL A 727 43.58 37.39 -6.95
C VAL A 727 44.23 36.58 -5.81
N SER A 728 44.49 37.28 -4.70
CA SER A 728 44.92 36.66 -3.42
C SER A 728 43.83 36.85 -2.37
N ASN A 729 43.93 36.15 -1.24
CA ASN A 729 42.96 36.28 -0.13
C ASN A 729 42.83 37.73 0.38
N LEU A 730 43.88 38.53 0.20
CA LEU A 730 43.91 39.96 0.49
C LEU A 730 44.40 40.70 -0.76
N THR A 731 43.48 41.22 -1.57
CA THR A 731 43.80 41.97 -2.79
C THR A 731 43.71 43.46 -2.48
N LYS A 732 44.83 44.21 -2.78
CA LYS A 732 44.91 45.64 -2.61
C LYS A 732 44.69 46.36 -3.94
N VAL A 733 43.87 47.39 -3.92
CA VAL A 733 43.54 48.23 -5.09
C VAL A 733 43.80 49.68 -4.75
N ASP A 734 44.72 50.32 -5.53
CA ASP A 734 44.94 51.76 -5.45
C ASP A 734 43.76 52.54 -6.04
N VAL A 735 43.09 53.31 -5.21
CA VAL A 735 41.93 54.13 -5.58
C VAL A 735 42.24 55.63 -5.58
N SER A 736 43.52 56.01 -5.40
CA SER A 736 43.94 57.42 -5.30
C SER A 736 43.60 58.23 -6.53
N ASN A 737 43.49 57.59 -7.70
CA ASN A 737 43.13 58.22 -9.01
C ASN A 737 41.65 58.09 -9.38
N PHE A 738 40.82 57.49 -8.49
CA PHE A 738 39.39 57.38 -8.77
C PHE A 738 38.67 58.69 -8.44
N SER A 739 37.65 59.00 -9.20
CA SER A 739 36.79 60.13 -8.84
C SER A 739 36.07 59.85 -7.54
N LYS A 740 35.84 60.89 -6.74
CA LYS A 740 35.10 60.78 -5.48
C LYS A 740 33.66 60.31 -5.78
N GLY A 741 33.23 59.27 -5.01
CA GLY A 741 31.90 58.68 -5.18
C GLY A 741 31.83 57.22 -4.79
N MET A 742 30.68 56.62 -5.07
CA MET A 742 30.44 55.20 -4.80
C MET A 742 30.90 54.35 -5.98
N TYR A 743 31.49 53.21 -5.66
CA TYR A 743 31.94 52.19 -6.59
C TYR A 743 31.44 50.83 -6.15
N LEU A 744 31.25 49.92 -7.10
CA LEU A 744 30.90 48.53 -6.88
C LEU A 744 32.10 47.63 -7.11
N VAL A 745 32.46 46.84 -6.10
CA VAL A 745 33.49 45.81 -6.21
C VAL A 745 32.80 44.49 -6.54
N LYS A 746 33.01 44.00 -7.76
CA LYS A 746 32.48 42.75 -8.29
C LYS A 746 33.54 41.65 -8.15
N ILE A 747 33.23 40.61 -7.41
CA ILE A 747 34.09 39.46 -7.13
C ILE A 747 33.47 38.24 -7.79
N THR A 748 34.18 37.61 -8.71
CA THR A 748 33.74 36.42 -9.44
C THR A 748 34.49 35.20 -8.97
N SER A 749 33.79 34.17 -8.58
CA SER A 749 34.33 32.87 -8.17
C SER A 749 33.61 31.72 -8.85
N LYS A 750 34.05 30.46 -8.63
CA LYS A 750 33.32 29.28 -9.08
C LYS A 750 31.93 29.14 -8.41
N ALA A 751 31.77 29.76 -7.23
CA ALA A 751 30.50 29.70 -6.46
C ALA A 751 29.52 30.83 -6.83
N GLY A 752 29.90 31.78 -7.70
CA GLY A 752 29.03 32.87 -8.14
C GLY A 752 29.72 34.23 -8.17
N VAL A 753 28.93 35.30 -8.27
CA VAL A 753 29.37 36.69 -8.33
C VAL A 753 28.87 37.43 -7.10
N ILE A 754 29.75 38.17 -6.41
CA ILE A 754 29.43 38.99 -5.24
C ILE A 754 29.69 40.45 -5.55
N LEU A 755 28.82 41.35 -5.12
CA LEU A 755 28.96 42.80 -5.25
C LEU A 755 29.08 43.42 -3.85
N LYS A 756 30.10 44.28 -3.65
CA LYS A 756 30.29 45.10 -2.45
C LYS A 756 30.42 46.57 -2.81
N GLU A 757 29.86 47.40 -1.98
CA GLU A 757 29.92 48.85 -2.15
C GLU A 757 31.14 49.45 -1.44
N VAL A 758 31.82 50.38 -2.09
CA VAL A 758 32.89 51.15 -1.49
C VAL A 758 32.81 52.63 -1.86
N PHE A 759 33.01 53.50 -0.89
CA PHE A 759 33.06 54.96 -1.09
C PHE A 759 34.50 55.43 -1.17
N VAL A 760 34.81 56.20 -2.23
CA VAL A 760 36.08 56.89 -2.41
C VAL A 760 35.93 58.36 -2.11
N ARG A 761 36.78 58.91 -1.26
CA ARG A 761 36.72 60.29 -0.79
C ARG A 761 37.63 61.26 -1.57
#